data_5b08ac273ccaeed201f074301f1e0340
#
_entry.id   5b08ac273ccaeed201f074301f1e0340
#
_cell.length_a   1.000
_cell.length_b   1.000
_cell.length_c   1.000
_cell.angle_alpha   90.00
_cell.angle_beta   90.00
_cell.angle_gamma   90.00
#
_symmetry.space_group_name_H-M   'P 1'
#
loop_
_entity.id
_entity.type
_entity.pdbx_description
1 polymer ?
#
loop_
_entity_poly.entity_id
_entity_poly.type
_entity_poly.pdbx_seq_one_letter_code
_entity_poly.pdbx_strand_id
1 'polypeptide(L)'
;MAFNPSRNTTNTRLYLLAGVLLLWCCGICLRLVYLQIFRYGSFEQRAQHQQQRTVEVSARRGIIYDRAGRELAMSVSVDSAFAVPTEIPDLPGTISLISRITKSDPRELLAKCKAGKTFCWVARKADTETAERIRSLNLRGIYFQKESKRFYPKGELAAQMIGYVGTDDEGLSGIEREFDDQLHGRPGEMLISVDARRKWFGSVEKQPEPGQNVVLTIDQQIQYIAERELETAMEQTKAISGTVVVENPHTGEILALANRPTFNPNLTREITPDKLKNHAVSDVYEPGSTFKLVTISAALEEKLTTPKEVFDCQMGSIVINGMRIHDSKPHGLLSVADILAESSDVGSIKIGMRLGDDRLYKYIRGFGFGQPTGIELPGETRGLTKPPSRWSKVSFAAISMGQEIGITPLQLADLISTMANDGTRASPRVVAAISDPQSAPQTIAFHPADQQAVISPLTAAQMRQMMQGVVLHGTGKKALLEGYSSAGKTGTAQKVDPATHAYSHTKYVGSFAGFAPVNNPAITIAVILDSAVGLHQGGQVAAPVFHRIAQQVLEYLHTPHDVELPQRQVLLASRQTKEDDLAEGSPDRLGDALDLAESSSSVLAPTKTTASASPVSAPPVAVVPAALRQHEAAPLEEQVQPSGGPAPQTAAFPPDHLPSTGTVVLDIEQGGILVPSFAGKSVRAAVEMAQESGLDLDVVGSGLAQDQSPIAGTHVPTGAKITVRFAR
;
A
#
# COMPACT_ATOMS: atom_id res chain seq x y z
N MET A 1 1.77 -67.93 -102.62
CA MET A 1 0.90 -67.49 -101.55
C MET A 1 1.79 -67.24 -100.30
N ALA A 2 2.09 -66.01 -99.98
CA ALA A 2 2.91 -65.66 -98.83
C ALA A 2 1.97 -65.33 -97.65
N PHE A 3 1.98 -66.17 -96.68
CA PHE A 3 1.30 -65.91 -95.39
C PHE A 3 2.09 -64.83 -94.65
N ASN A 4 1.42 -63.74 -94.34
CA ASN A 4 2.03 -62.62 -93.60
C ASN A 4 1.64 -62.73 -92.13
N PRO A 5 2.48 -63.28 -91.23
CA PRO A 5 2.11 -63.57 -89.85
C PRO A 5 2.30 -62.33 -88.86
N SER A 6 2.72 -61.18 -89.36
CA SER A 6 3.13 -60.06 -88.51
C SER A 6 2.00 -59.19 -87.96
N ARG A 7 0.82 -59.24 -88.59
CA ARG A 7 -0.31 -58.33 -88.15
C ARG A 7 -1.09 -58.79 -86.91
N ASN A 8 -1.17 -60.11 -86.68
CA ASN A 8 -1.88 -60.64 -85.51
C ASN A 8 -1.10 -60.47 -84.16
N THR A 9 0.22 -60.61 -84.23
CA THR A 9 1.05 -60.50 -83.04
C THR A 9 1.17 -59.04 -82.49
N THR A 10 1.03 -58.05 -83.39
CA THR A 10 1.07 -56.60 -83.03
C THR A 10 -0.27 -56.23 -82.36
N ASN A 11 -1.41 -56.71 -82.87
CA ASN A 11 -2.71 -56.47 -82.31
C ASN A 11 -2.86 -57.15 -80.93
N THR A 12 -2.38 -58.37 -80.75
CA THR A 12 -2.39 -59.09 -79.45
C THR A 12 -1.53 -58.36 -78.42
N ARG A 13 -0.38 -57.83 -78.80
CA ARG A 13 0.48 -57.01 -77.90
C ARG A 13 -0.20 -55.68 -77.54
N LEU A 14 -0.93 -55.04 -78.46
CA LEU A 14 -1.66 -53.82 -78.26
C LEU A 14 -2.84 -54.05 -77.30
N TYR A 15 -3.62 -55.16 -77.46
CA TYR A 15 -4.67 -55.53 -76.51
C TYR A 15 -4.13 -55.89 -75.13
N LEU A 16 -2.96 -56.54 -75.02
CA LEU A 16 -2.32 -56.83 -73.75
C LEU A 16 -1.89 -55.56 -73.06
N LEU A 17 -1.28 -54.60 -73.81
CA LEU A 17 -0.92 -53.28 -73.28
C LEU A 17 -2.18 -52.51 -72.85
N ALA A 18 -3.20 -52.47 -73.61
CA ALA A 18 -4.45 -51.84 -73.27
C ALA A 18 -5.14 -52.49 -72.08
N GLY A 19 -5.08 -53.80 -71.91
CA GLY A 19 -5.56 -54.50 -70.72
C GLY A 19 -4.79 -54.19 -69.44
N VAL A 20 -3.45 -54.12 -69.55
CA VAL A 20 -2.58 -53.72 -68.44
C VAL A 20 -2.88 -52.27 -68.06
N LEU A 21 -3.06 -51.38 -69.03
CA LEU A 21 -3.37 -49.96 -68.77
C LEU A 21 -4.74 -49.81 -68.12
N LEU A 22 -5.73 -50.59 -68.58
CA LEU A 22 -7.08 -50.60 -68.01
C LEU A 22 -7.08 -51.12 -66.57
N LEU A 23 -6.34 -52.21 -66.29
CA LEU A 23 -6.15 -52.75 -64.94
C LEU A 23 -5.47 -51.73 -64.04
N TRP A 24 -4.47 -51.00 -64.52
CA TRP A 24 -3.80 -49.95 -63.79
C TRP A 24 -4.75 -48.78 -63.50
N CYS A 25 -5.53 -48.31 -64.47
CA CYS A 25 -6.58 -47.30 -64.28
C CYS A 25 -7.64 -47.76 -63.27
N CYS A 26 -8.10 -49.01 -63.32
CA CYS A 26 -9.02 -49.57 -62.33
C CYS A 26 -8.36 -49.59 -60.90
N GLY A 27 -7.10 -49.97 -60.82
CA GLY A 27 -6.35 -49.93 -59.53
C GLY A 27 -6.24 -48.53 -58.97
N ILE A 28 -5.98 -47.51 -59.80
CA ILE A 28 -5.96 -46.11 -59.40
C ILE A 28 -7.37 -45.66 -58.96
N CYS A 29 -8.41 -45.98 -59.69
CA CYS A 29 -9.78 -45.64 -59.30
C CYS A 29 -10.17 -46.29 -57.96
N LEU A 30 -9.90 -47.57 -57.78
CA LEU A 30 -10.13 -48.26 -56.50
C LEU A 30 -9.33 -47.62 -55.33
N ARG A 31 -8.10 -47.24 -55.60
CA ARG A 31 -7.25 -46.53 -54.64
C ARG A 31 -7.78 -45.15 -54.28
N LEU A 32 -8.29 -44.39 -55.26
CA LEU A 32 -8.93 -43.09 -55.07
C LEU A 32 -10.20 -43.21 -54.23
N VAL A 33 -11.07 -44.20 -54.60
CA VAL A 33 -12.26 -44.48 -53.77
C VAL A 33 -11.91 -44.86 -52.36
N TYR A 34 -10.92 -45.73 -52.14
CA TYR A 34 -10.42 -46.06 -50.81
C TYR A 34 -9.95 -44.83 -50.05
N LEU A 35 -9.18 -43.94 -50.67
CA LEU A 35 -8.64 -42.73 -50.02
C LEU A 35 -9.75 -41.68 -49.73
N GLN A 36 -10.67 -41.51 -50.71
CA GLN A 36 -11.70 -40.47 -50.63
C GLN A 36 -12.93 -40.86 -49.82
N ILE A 37 -13.26 -42.17 -49.73
CA ILE A 37 -14.42 -42.63 -48.97
C ILE A 37 -13.99 -43.24 -47.61
N PHE A 38 -13.11 -44.23 -47.62
CA PHE A 38 -12.80 -44.99 -46.41
C PHE A 38 -11.77 -44.28 -45.51
N ARG A 39 -10.89 -43.46 -46.08
CA ARG A 39 -9.88 -42.72 -45.34
C ARG A 39 -10.12 -41.21 -45.25
N TYR A 40 -11.20 -40.72 -45.81
CA TYR A 40 -11.53 -39.30 -45.82
C TYR A 40 -11.48 -38.70 -44.42
N GLY A 41 -12.23 -39.26 -43.46
CA GLY A 41 -12.27 -38.73 -42.08
C GLY A 41 -10.91 -38.73 -41.37
N SER A 42 -10.05 -39.73 -41.65
CA SER A 42 -8.71 -39.76 -41.04
C SER A 42 -7.75 -38.73 -41.65
N PHE A 43 -7.91 -38.39 -42.91
CA PHE A 43 -7.13 -37.35 -43.58
C PHE A 43 -7.66 -35.96 -43.26
N GLU A 44 -8.96 -35.81 -43.13
CA GLU A 44 -9.60 -34.57 -42.66
C GLU A 44 -9.16 -34.21 -41.25
N GLN A 45 -9.17 -35.14 -40.30
CA GLN A 45 -8.66 -34.94 -38.96
C GLN A 45 -7.18 -34.56 -38.95
N ARG A 46 -6.35 -35.23 -39.77
CA ARG A 46 -4.92 -34.89 -39.87
C ARG A 46 -4.70 -33.52 -40.50
N ALA A 47 -5.49 -33.14 -41.49
CA ALA A 47 -5.43 -31.82 -42.12
C ALA A 47 -5.84 -30.72 -41.11
N GLN A 48 -6.91 -30.97 -40.36
CA GLN A 48 -7.36 -30.07 -39.29
C GLN A 48 -6.30 -29.90 -38.23
N HIS A 49 -5.70 -30.99 -37.71
CA HIS A 49 -4.61 -30.93 -36.76
C HIS A 49 -3.33 -30.25 -37.30
N GLN A 50 -3.10 -30.29 -38.60
CA GLN A 50 -1.95 -29.64 -39.24
C GLN A 50 -2.19 -28.16 -39.54
N GLN A 51 -3.41 -27.75 -39.78
CA GLN A 51 -3.80 -26.40 -40.19
C GLN A 51 -4.40 -25.56 -39.04
N GLN A 52 -4.88 -26.21 -37.99
CA GLN A 52 -5.56 -25.57 -36.89
C GLN A 52 -4.67 -25.60 -35.63
N ARG A 53 -4.56 -24.46 -34.97
CA ARG A 53 -3.95 -24.34 -33.64
C ARG A 53 -4.95 -23.66 -32.73
N THR A 54 -5.25 -24.27 -31.61
CA THR A 54 -5.96 -23.62 -30.53
C THR A 54 -4.98 -22.72 -29.78
N VAL A 55 -5.29 -21.45 -29.73
CA VAL A 55 -4.53 -20.45 -28.97
C VAL A 55 -5.41 -19.98 -27.83
N GLU A 56 -4.87 -20.05 -26.65
CA GLU A 56 -5.51 -19.54 -25.45
C GLU A 56 -5.55 -18.01 -25.50
N VAL A 57 -6.71 -17.43 -25.27
CA VAL A 57 -6.93 -15.99 -25.21
C VAL A 57 -7.08 -15.59 -23.75
N SER A 58 -6.14 -14.84 -23.24
CA SER A 58 -6.16 -14.38 -21.85
C SER A 58 -7.43 -13.59 -21.56
N ALA A 59 -8.06 -13.87 -20.43
CA ALA A 59 -9.15 -13.07 -19.90
C ALA A 59 -8.64 -11.72 -19.38
N ARG A 60 -9.52 -10.75 -19.29
CA ARG A 60 -9.21 -9.52 -18.57
C ARG A 60 -9.30 -9.81 -17.07
N ARG A 61 -8.23 -9.50 -16.35
CA ARG A 61 -8.22 -9.55 -14.89
C ARG A 61 -9.16 -8.49 -14.31
N GLY A 62 -9.96 -8.86 -13.30
CA GLY A 62 -10.91 -7.98 -12.62
C GLY A 62 -10.26 -6.72 -12.05
N ILE A 63 -11.04 -5.68 -11.87
CA ILE A 63 -10.57 -4.38 -11.35
C ILE A 63 -10.63 -4.41 -9.82
N ILE A 64 -9.63 -3.80 -9.18
CA ILE A 64 -9.66 -3.55 -7.74
C ILE A 64 -10.04 -2.09 -7.52
N TYR A 65 -11.12 -1.88 -6.78
CA TYR A 65 -11.66 -0.57 -6.43
C TYR A 65 -11.44 -0.24 -4.95
N ASP A 66 -11.37 1.05 -4.63
CA ASP A 66 -11.54 1.52 -3.27
C ASP A 66 -13.04 1.55 -2.88
N ARG A 67 -13.35 1.92 -1.62
CA ARG A 67 -14.74 1.99 -1.12
C ARG A 67 -15.63 2.97 -1.87
N ALA A 68 -15.06 3.96 -2.55
CA ALA A 68 -15.77 4.97 -3.34
C ALA A 68 -15.85 4.61 -4.84
N GLY A 69 -15.41 3.41 -5.24
CA GLY A 69 -15.40 2.96 -6.62
C GLY A 69 -14.27 3.54 -7.49
N ARG A 70 -13.22 4.09 -6.87
CA ARG A 70 -12.04 4.57 -7.60
C ARG A 70 -11.09 3.41 -7.89
N GLU A 71 -10.55 3.35 -9.11
CA GLU A 71 -9.69 2.27 -9.54
C GLU A 71 -8.30 2.32 -8.88
N LEU A 72 -7.93 1.22 -8.22
CA LEU A 72 -6.62 1.02 -7.59
C LEU A 72 -5.73 0.11 -8.44
N ALA A 73 -6.32 -0.88 -9.12
CA ALA A 73 -5.63 -1.75 -10.07
C ALA A 73 -6.56 -2.14 -11.21
N MET A 74 -6.08 -2.01 -12.44
CA MET A 74 -6.82 -2.30 -13.66
C MET A 74 -5.92 -2.97 -14.70
N SER A 75 -6.51 -3.59 -15.72
CA SER A 75 -5.77 -4.19 -16.82
C SER A 75 -5.88 -3.35 -18.08
N VAL A 76 -4.75 -3.03 -18.69
CA VAL A 76 -4.64 -2.29 -19.95
C VAL A 76 -4.13 -3.20 -21.06
N SER A 77 -4.63 -3.00 -22.29
CA SER A 77 -4.15 -3.73 -23.47
C SER A 77 -2.86 -3.10 -23.98
N VAL A 78 -1.79 -3.87 -24.05
CA VAL A 78 -0.47 -3.45 -24.50
C VAL A 78 0.03 -4.35 -25.61
N ASP A 79 1.00 -3.88 -26.39
CA ASP A 79 1.63 -4.67 -27.44
C ASP A 79 2.79 -5.49 -26.87
N SER A 80 2.83 -6.76 -27.26
CA SER A 80 3.96 -7.65 -27.07
C SER A 80 4.56 -7.99 -28.43
N ALA A 81 5.86 -7.74 -28.59
CA ALA A 81 6.56 -8.08 -29.81
C ALA A 81 7.20 -9.47 -29.69
N PHE A 82 7.02 -10.29 -30.72
CA PHE A 82 7.64 -11.60 -30.84
C PHE A 82 8.33 -11.78 -32.17
N ALA A 83 9.33 -12.62 -32.19
CA ALA A 83 10.07 -12.98 -33.39
C ALA A 83 9.71 -14.39 -33.87
N VAL A 84 9.68 -14.57 -35.17
CA VAL A 84 9.70 -15.86 -35.86
C VAL A 84 11.10 -16.04 -36.43
N PRO A 85 12.04 -16.71 -35.72
CA PRO A 85 13.45 -16.73 -36.09
C PRO A 85 13.73 -17.25 -37.50
N THR A 86 12.88 -18.17 -38.00
CA THR A 86 13.02 -18.75 -39.37
C THR A 86 12.70 -17.75 -40.48
N GLU A 87 12.06 -16.63 -40.20
CA GLU A 87 11.69 -15.59 -41.17
C GLU A 87 12.66 -14.40 -41.15
N ILE A 88 13.60 -14.36 -40.18
CA ILE A 88 14.55 -13.28 -40.01
C ILE A 88 15.86 -13.61 -40.72
N PRO A 89 16.24 -12.86 -41.78
CA PRO A 89 17.47 -13.14 -42.53
C PRO A 89 18.76 -12.99 -41.71
N ASP A 90 18.82 -11.95 -40.86
CA ASP A 90 19.91 -11.70 -39.91
C ASP A 90 19.37 -11.65 -38.50
N LEU A 91 19.27 -12.80 -37.87
CA LEU A 91 18.76 -12.91 -36.49
C LEU A 91 19.66 -12.19 -35.48
N PRO A 92 21.01 -12.33 -35.50
CA PRO A 92 21.88 -11.63 -34.57
C PRO A 92 21.78 -10.10 -34.66
N GLY A 93 21.80 -9.55 -35.88
CA GLY A 93 21.67 -8.11 -36.12
C GLY A 93 20.33 -7.55 -35.65
N THR A 94 19.23 -8.23 -36.01
CA THR A 94 17.86 -7.88 -35.58
C THR A 94 17.73 -7.88 -34.06
N ILE A 95 18.20 -8.93 -33.39
CA ILE A 95 18.15 -9.04 -31.94
C ILE A 95 19.01 -7.96 -31.27
N SER A 96 20.19 -7.65 -31.79
CA SER A 96 21.03 -6.58 -31.28
C SER A 96 20.34 -5.21 -31.37
N LEU A 97 19.62 -4.96 -32.46
CA LEU A 97 18.88 -3.72 -32.65
C LEU A 97 17.71 -3.60 -31.65
N ILE A 98 16.91 -4.65 -31.49
CA ILE A 98 15.78 -4.71 -30.55
C ILE A 98 16.31 -4.59 -29.10
N SER A 99 17.41 -5.27 -28.77
CA SER A 99 18.00 -5.21 -27.43
C SER A 99 18.41 -3.79 -27.02
N ARG A 100 18.86 -2.95 -27.96
CA ARG A 100 19.16 -1.53 -27.68
C ARG A 100 17.90 -0.74 -27.32
N ILE A 101 16.76 -1.03 -27.97
CA ILE A 101 15.49 -0.36 -27.71
C ILE A 101 14.91 -0.83 -26.36
N THR A 102 14.90 -2.14 -26.12
CA THR A 102 14.34 -2.76 -24.92
C THR A 102 15.26 -2.72 -23.70
N LYS A 103 16.53 -2.26 -23.88
CA LYS A 103 17.58 -2.28 -22.86
C LYS A 103 17.80 -3.66 -22.24
N SER A 104 17.63 -4.73 -23.04
CA SER A 104 17.83 -6.14 -22.64
C SER A 104 19.22 -6.64 -23.06
N ASP A 105 19.70 -7.74 -22.43
CA ASP A 105 20.95 -8.37 -22.85
C ASP A 105 20.79 -9.05 -24.22
N PRO A 106 21.53 -8.61 -25.24
CA PRO A 106 21.43 -9.17 -26.59
C PRO A 106 21.86 -10.65 -26.64
N ARG A 107 22.76 -11.10 -25.76
CA ARG A 107 23.24 -12.50 -25.73
C ARG A 107 22.15 -13.42 -25.20
N GLU A 108 21.49 -13.02 -24.11
CA GLU A 108 20.41 -13.78 -23.52
C GLU A 108 19.21 -13.87 -24.48
N LEU A 109 18.81 -12.72 -25.06
CA LEU A 109 17.70 -12.66 -26.01
C LEU A 109 17.98 -13.50 -27.27
N LEU A 110 19.21 -13.44 -27.80
CA LEU A 110 19.62 -14.26 -28.94
C LEU A 110 19.59 -15.76 -28.62
N ALA A 111 20.03 -16.15 -27.41
CA ALA A 111 19.99 -17.53 -26.97
C ALA A 111 18.56 -18.06 -26.86
N LYS A 112 17.64 -17.26 -26.27
CA LYS A 112 16.20 -17.58 -26.22
C LYS A 112 15.58 -17.75 -27.61
N CYS A 113 15.89 -16.86 -28.53
CA CYS A 113 15.36 -16.93 -29.90
C CYS A 113 15.97 -18.07 -30.74
N LYS A 114 17.22 -18.47 -30.50
CA LYS A 114 17.80 -19.65 -31.12
C LYS A 114 17.22 -20.95 -30.58
N ALA A 115 16.88 -21.01 -29.29
CA ALA A 115 16.23 -22.18 -28.70
C ALA A 115 14.77 -22.33 -29.19
N GLY A 116 14.04 -21.22 -29.34
CA GLY A 116 12.68 -21.17 -29.85
C GLY A 116 12.64 -21.09 -31.39
N LYS A 117 12.77 -22.20 -32.09
CA LYS A 117 12.88 -22.26 -33.57
C LYS A 117 11.78 -21.52 -34.34
N THR A 118 10.55 -21.48 -33.81
CA THR A 118 9.38 -20.92 -34.47
C THR A 118 8.79 -19.69 -33.79
N PHE A 119 9.19 -19.41 -32.56
CA PHE A 119 8.63 -18.32 -31.76
C PHE A 119 9.60 -17.94 -30.65
N CYS A 120 9.80 -16.64 -30.45
CA CYS A 120 10.43 -16.13 -29.24
C CYS A 120 9.94 -14.71 -28.91
N TRP A 121 9.65 -14.43 -27.64
CA TRP A 121 9.36 -13.08 -27.18
C TRP A 121 10.60 -12.19 -27.28
N VAL A 122 10.48 -11.04 -27.92
CA VAL A 122 11.55 -10.04 -28.01
C VAL A 122 11.29 -8.82 -27.15
N ALA A 123 10.02 -8.46 -26.93
CA ALA A 123 9.58 -7.43 -25.97
C ALA A 123 8.16 -7.78 -25.53
N ARG A 124 8.04 -8.37 -24.34
CA ARG A 124 6.74 -8.76 -23.80
C ARG A 124 6.16 -7.63 -22.96
N LYS A 125 4.85 -7.34 -23.11
CA LYS A 125 4.11 -6.28 -22.40
C LYS A 125 4.83 -4.93 -22.45
N ALA A 126 5.33 -4.58 -23.66
CA ALA A 126 6.10 -3.37 -23.90
C ALA A 126 5.25 -2.11 -23.62
N ASP A 127 5.90 -1.04 -23.20
CA ASP A 127 5.28 0.27 -23.19
C ASP A 127 5.02 0.75 -24.63
N THR A 128 4.10 1.69 -24.79
CA THR A 128 3.66 2.18 -26.11
C THR A 128 4.83 2.72 -26.93
N GLU A 129 5.73 3.46 -26.30
CA GLU A 129 6.89 4.05 -26.98
C GLU A 129 7.85 2.97 -27.50
N THR A 130 8.18 1.99 -26.67
CA THR A 130 9.02 0.84 -27.04
C THR A 130 8.37 0.03 -28.18
N ALA A 131 7.07 -0.24 -28.09
CA ALA A 131 6.36 -0.99 -29.13
C ALA A 131 6.32 -0.23 -30.46
N GLU A 132 6.08 1.08 -30.45
CA GLU A 132 6.07 1.93 -31.65
C GLU A 132 7.47 2.05 -32.26
N ARG A 133 8.53 2.19 -31.46
CA ARG A 133 9.92 2.17 -31.95
C ARG A 133 10.28 0.87 -32.64
N ILE A 134 9.88 -0.27 -32.07
CA ILE A 134 10.12 -1.57 -32.72
C ILE A 134 9.29 -1.68 -34.01
N ARG A 135 8.04 -1.23 -34.01
CA ARG A 135 7.14 -1.25 -35.17
C ARG A 135 7.66 -0.38 -36.30
N SER A 136 8.20 0.80 -36.01
CA SER A 136 8.74 1.74 -37.00
C SER A 136 9.94 1.18 -37.78
N LEU A 137 10.68 0.23 -37.19
CA LEU A 137 11.79 -0.45 -37.87
C LEU A 137 11.34 -1.41 -38.96
N ASN A 138 10.06 -1.77 -39.03
CA ASN A 138 9.44 -2.66 -40.03
C ASN A 138 10.27 -3.94 -40.31
N LEU A 139 10.75 -4.58 -39.23
CA LEU A 139 11.65 -5.74 -39.30
C LEU A 139 10.89 -6.99 -39.74
N ARG A 140 11.40 -7.66 -40.79
CA ARG A 140 10.82 -8.92 -41.24
C ARG A 140 10.95 -10.01 -40.17
N GLY A 141 9.85 -10.75 -39.91
CA GLY A 141 9.81 -11.81 -38.91
C GLY A 141 9.59 -11.31 -37.47
N ILE A 142 9.31 -10.01 -37.29
CA ILE A 142 8.85 -9.44 -36.01
C ILE A 142 7.38 -9.13 -36.13
N TYR A 143 6.61 -9.62 -35.17
CA TYR A 143 5.13 -9.48 -35.10
C TYR A 143 4.70 -8.95 -33.75
N PHE A 144 3.48 -8.44 -33.68
CA PHE A 144 2.90 -7.89 -32.47
C PHE A 144 1.62 -8.63 -32.10
N GLN A 145 1.47 -8.89 -30.81
CA GLN A 145 0.26 -9.46 -30.22
C GLN A 145 -0.21 -8.56 -29.09
N LYS A 146 -1.50 -8.35 -28.95
CA LYS A 146 -2.09 -7.66 -27.79
C LYS A 146 -2.10 -8.61 -26.60
N GLU A 147 -1.54 -8.15 -25.49
CA GLU A 147 -1.60 -8.82 -24.20
C GLU A 147 -2.21 -7.89 -23.14
N SER A 148 -2.76 -8.47 -22.08
CA SER A 148 -3.20 -7.76 -20.90
C SER A 148 -1.98 -7.42 -20.04
N LYS A 149 -1.90 -6.18 -19.55
CA LYS A 149 -0.89 -5.74 -18.56
C LYS A 149 -1.59 -5.10 -17.39
N ARG A 150 -1.25 -5.58 -16.19
CA ARG A 150 -1.74 -4.97 -14.96
C ARG A 150 -1.14 -3.59 -14.78
N PHE A 151 -1.97 -2.63 -14.40
CA PHE A 151 -1.59 -1.25 -14.19
C PHE A 151 -2.18 -0.74 -12.89
N TYR A 152 -1.38 -0.02 -12.12
CA TYR A 152 -1.73 0.55 -10.82
C TYR A 152 -1.67 2.08 -10.94
N PRO A 153 -2.81 2.75 -11.16
CA PRO A 153 -2.86 4.19 -11.51
C PRO A 153 -2.26 5.09 -10.43
N LYS A 154 -2.27 4.62 -9.18
CA LYS A 154 -1.78 5.39 -8.03
C LYS A 154 -0.34 5.03 -7.59
N GLY A 155 0.36 4.22 -8.39
CA GLY A 155 1.75 3.87 -8.12
C GLY A 155 1.92 3.15 -6.78
N GLU A 156 2.59 3.78 -5.82
CA GLU A 156 2.93 3.19 -4.53
C GLU A 156 1.78 3.09 -3.53
N LEU A 157 0.65 3.76 -3.81
CA LEU A 157 -0.47 3.83 -2.87
C LEU A 157 -1.00 2.44 -2.52
N ALA A 158 -1.03 2.12 -1.24
CA ALA A 158 -1.45 0.83 -0.68
C ALA A 158 -0.75 -0.40 -1.28
N ALA A 159 0.50 -0.24 -1.76
CA ALA A 159 1.18 -1.26 -2.56
C ALA A 159 1.29 -2.62 -1.89
N GLN A 160 1.62 -2.69 -0.58
CA GLN A 160 1.73 -3.95 0.16
C GLN A 160 0.39 -4.65 0.32
N MET A 161 -0.71 -3.88 0.40
CA MET A 161 -2.05 -4.42 0.55
C MET A 161 -2.59 -4.88 -0.81
N ILE A 162 -2.53 -4.04 -1.84
CA ILE A 162 -2.98 -4.39 -3.19
C ILE A 162 -2.13 -5.54 -3.74
N GLY A 163 -0.82 -5.44 -3.58
CA GLY A 163 0.13 -6.38 -4.15
C GLY A 163 0.46 -6.09 -5.60
N TYR A 164 0.94 -7.10 -6.31
CA TYR A 164 1.28 -7.03 -7.74
C TYR A 164 1.13 -8.38 -8.42
N VAL A 165 1.07 -8.36 -9.73
CA VAL A 165 0.99 -9.56 -10.57
C VAL A 165 2.28 -9.82 -11.33
N GLY A 166 2.52 -11.08 -11.64
CA GLY A 166 3.61 -11.53 -12.49
C GLY A 166 3.40 -11.24 -13.97
N THR A 167 4.35 -11.72 -14.78
CA THR A 167 4.30 -11.53 -16.24
C THR A 167 3.14 -12.30 -16.87
N ASP A 168 2.74 -13.40 -16.27
CA ASP A 168 1.65 -14.26 -16.78
C ASP A 168 0.30 -13.95 -16.12
N ASP A 169 0.17 -12.76 -15.52
CA ASP A 169 -1.02 -12.23 -14.85
C ASP A 169 -1.43 -12.98 -13.56
N GLU A 170 -0.54 -13.83 -13.01
CA GLU A 170 -0.74 -14.46 -11.71
C GLU A 170 -0.51 -13.47 -10.56
N GLY A 171 -1.34 -13.52 -9.53
CA GLY A 171 -1.19 -12.72 -8.31
C GLY A 171 -0.02 -13.20 -7.44
N LEU A 172 0.95 -12.32 -7.15
CA LEU A 172 2.17 -12.68 -6.42
C LEU A 172 2.18 -12.21 -4.96
N SER A 173 1.44 -11.17 -4.63
CA SER A 173 1.33 -10.65 -3.26
C SER A 173 0.02 -9.90 -3.04
N GLY A 174 -0.30 -9.58 -1.78
CA GLY A 174 -1.46 -8.79 -1.39
C GLY A 174 -2.79 -9.37 -1.86
N ILE A 175 -3.77 -8.48 -2.08
CA ILE A 175 -5.11 -8.81 -2.59
C ILE A 175 -5.03 -9.49 -3.96
N GLU A 176 -4.07 -9.07 -4.81
CA GLU A 176 -3.86 -9.72 -6.12
C GLU A 176 -3.61 -11.22 -6.00
N ARG A 177 -2.91 -11.66 -4.93
CA ARG A 177 -2.64 -13.08 -4.66
C ARG A 177 -3.80 -13.75 -3.92
N GLU A 178 -4.34 -13.11 -2.89
CA GLU A 178 -5.37 -13.71 -2.04
C GLU A 178 -6.65 -13.97 -2.82
N PHE A 179 -6.97 -13.09 -3.77
CA PHE A 179 -8.15 -13.16 -4.64
C PHE A 179 -7.80 -13.49 -6.10
N ASP A 180 -6.69 -14.21 -6.32
CA ASP A 180 -6.24 -14.52 -7.69
C ASP A 180 -7.30 -15.30 -8.48
N ASP A 181 -7.92 -16.31 -7.89
CA ASP A 181 -8.97 -17.14 -8.51
C ASP A 181 -10.18 -16.32 -8.99
N GLN A 182 -10.55 -15.27 -8.23
CA GLN A 182 -11.66 -14.39 -8.56
C GLN A 182 -11.24 -13.35 -9.60
N LEU A 183 -10.06 -12.75 -9.43
CA LEU A 183 -9.56 -11.68 -10.26
C LEU A 183 -9.07 -12.15 -11.64
N HIS A 184 -8.49 -13.35 -11.73
CA HIS A 184 -7.79 -13.81 -12.93
C HIS A 184 -8.74 -14.01 -14.13
N GLY A 185 -9.98 -14.42 -13.87
CA GLY A 185 -10.95 -14.81 -14.90
C GLY A 185 -10.64 -16.17 -15.53
N ARG A 186 -11.36 -16.50 -16.57
CA ARG A 186 -11.18 -17.77 -17.30
C ARG A 186 -10.77 -17.49 -18.73
N PRO A 187 -9.64 -18.07 -19.18
CA PRO A 187 -9.18 -17.86 -20.54
C PRO A 187 -10.18 -18.43 -21.55
N GLY A 188 -10.24 -17.77 -22.69
CA GLY A 188 -10.95 -18.25 -23.87
C GLY A 188 -10.06 -19.07 -24.79
N GLU A 189 -10.67 -19.65 -25.82
CA GLU A 189 -9.98 -20.42 -26.82
C GLU A 189 -10.29 -19.84 -28.20
N MET A 190 -9.25 -19.58 -28.98
CA MET A 190 -9.34 -19.14 -30.37
C MET A 190 -8.72 -20.20 -31.27
N LEU A 191 -9.50 -20.71 -32.21
CA LEU A 191 -9.01 -21.58 -33.25
C LEU A 191 -8.38 -20.73 -34.36
N ILE A 192 -7.10 -20.86 -34.56
CA ILE A 192 -6.39 -20.21 -35.66
C ILE A 192 -6.15 -21.23 -36.76
N SER A 193 -6.70 -20.97 -37.94
CA SER A 193 -6.45 -21.74 -39.17
C SER A 193 -5.50 -20.97 -40.08
N VAL A 194 -4.56 -21.67 -40.70
CA VAL A 194 -3.60 -21.10 -41.64
C VAL A 194 -3.87 -21.62 -43.03
N ASP A 195 -4.11 -20.76 -44.04
CA ASP A 195 -4.27 -21.16 -45.40
C ASP A 195 -2.93 -21.56 -46.06
N ALA A 196 -3.01 -22.12 -47.28
CA ALA A 196 -1.83 -22.50 -48.06
C ALA A 196 -0.89 -21.33 -48.40
N ARG A 197 -1.36 -20.09 -48.28
CA ARG A 197 -0.58 -18.85 -48.45
C ARG A 197 -0.08 -18.28 -47.10
N ARG A 198 -0.20 -19.05 -46.01
CA ARG A 198 0.15 -18.66 -44.63
C ARG A 198 -0.66 -17.46 -44.13
N LYS A 199 -1.84 -17.21 -44.68
CA LYS A 199 -2.73 -16.18 -44.15
C LYS A 199 -3.54 -16.77 -42.99
N TRP A 200 -3.56 -16.04 -41.88
CA TRP A 200 -4.20 -16.46 -40.66
C TRP A 200 -5.69 -16.13 -40.66
N PHE A 201 -6.51 -17.11 -40.31
CA PHE A 201 -7.95 -16.95 -40.03
C PHE A 201 -8.19 -17.44 -38.62
N GLY A 202 -8.78 -16.61 -37.78
CA GLY A 202 -9.14 -16.97 -36.41
C GLY A 202 -10.65 -16.94 -36.24
N SER A 203 -11.19 -17.94 -35.57
CA SER A 203 -12.54 -17.91 -35.00
C SER A 203 -12.43 -18.12 -33.49
N VAL A 204 -13.17 -17.32 -32.71
CA VAL A 204 -13.26 -17.51 -31.27
C VAL A 204 -14.19 -18.71 -31.03
N GLU A 205 -13.66 -19.79 -30.47
CA GLU A 205 -14.46 -20.96 -30.09
C GLU A 205 -15.10 -20.79 -28.74
N LYS A 206 -14.31 -20.22 -27.78
CA LYS A 206 -14.77 -19.91 -26.44
C LYS A 206 -14.34 -18.51 -26.10
N GLN A 207 -15.31 -17.65 -25.78
CA GLN A 207 -14.98 -16.29 -25.30
C GLN A 207 -14.33 -16.32 -23.93
N PRO A 208 -13.29 -15.49 -23.70
CA PRO A 208 -12.71 -15.35 -22.36
C PRO A 208 -13.74 -14.73 -21.41
N GLU A 209 -13.85 -15.30 -20.23
CA GLU A 209 -14.68 -14.77 -19.14
C GLU A 209 -13.81 -13.85 -18.27
N PRO A 210 -14.12 -12.54 -18.20
CA PRO A 210 -13.32 -11.63 -17.37
C PRO A 210 -13.43 -11.99 -15.88
N GLY A 211 -12.38 -11.68 -15.13
CA GLY A 211 -12.35 -11.87 -13.69
C GLY A 211 -13.33 -10.95 -12.97
N GLN A 212 -13.73 -11.34 -11.76
CA GLN A 212 -14.61 -10.56 -10.89
C GLN A 212 -13.86 -9.34 -10.35
N ASN A 213 -14.57 -8.26 -10.09
CA ASN A 213 -14.01 -7.07 -9.46
C ASN A 213 -14.03 -7.21 -7.94
N VAL A 214 -13.00 -6.68 -7.28
CA VAL A 214 -12.89 -6.63 -5.81
C VAL A 214 -13.02 -5.17 -5.36
N VAL A 215 -13.94 -4.92 -4.43
CA VAL A 215 -14.10 -3.62 -3.79
C VAL A 215 -13.49 -3.68 -2.40
N LEU A 216 -12.52 -2.82 -2.14
CA LEU A 216 -11.84 -2.75 -0.85
C LEU A 216 -12.54 -1.78 0.11
N THR A 217 -12.29 -1.94 1.40
CA THR A 217 -12.78 -1.02 2.44
C THR A 217 -11.96 0.26 2.54
N ILE A 218 -10.74 0.28 1.97
CA ILE A 218 -9.88 1.46 2.03
C ILE A 218 -10.49 2.65 1.31
N ASP A 219 -10.23 3.82 1.84
CA ASP A 219 -10.48 5.09 1.17
C ASP A 219 -9.15 5.64 0.63
N GLN A 220 -9.12 5.89 -0.67
CA GLN A 220 -7.90 6.40 -1.35
C GLN A 220 -7.36 7.67 -0.69
N GLN A 221 -8.23 8.57 -0.22
CA GLN A 221 -7.80 9.83 0.38
C GLN A 221 -7.24 9.63 1.78
N ILE A 222 -7.88 8.78 2.59
CA ILE A 222 -7.39 8.43 3.94
C ILE A 222 -6.06 7.69 3.82
N GLN A 223 -5.95 6.76 2.88
CA GLN A 223 -4.70 6.04 2.60
C GLN A 223 -3.56 7.01 2.22
N TYR A 224 -3.85 7.96 1.34
CA TYR A 224 -2.86 8.98 0.93
C TYR A 224 -2.41 9.85 2.11
N ILE A 225 -3.34 10.29 2.96
CA ILE A 225 -3.02 11.05 4.17
C ILE A 225 -2.11 10.22 5.08
N ALA A 226 -2.47 8.96 5.36
CA ALA A 226 -1.71 8.09 6.24
C ALA A 226 -0.29 7.85 5.70
N GLU A 227 -0.13 7.58 4.41
CA GLU A 227 1.17 7.35 3.78
C GLU A 227 2.06 8.58 3.79
N ARG A 228 1.50 9.76 3.46
CA ARG A 228 2.24 11.02 3.46
C ARG A 228 2.75 11.39 4.84
N GLU A 229 1.89 11.28 5.87
CA GLU A 229 2.28 11.62 7.24
C GLU A 229 3.28 10.60 7.82
N LEU A 230 3.15 9.32 7.42
CA LEU A 230 4.12 8.28 7.75
C LEU A 230 5.48 8.56 7.10
N GLU A 231 5.51 8.91 5.80
CA GLU A 231 6.75 9.26 5.09
C GLU A 231 7.46 10.42 5.77
N THR A 232 6.71 11.49 6.09
CA THR A 232 7.24 12.65 6.82
C THR A 232 7.85 12.23 8.15
N ALA A 233 7.19 11.32 8.88
CA ALA A 233 7.71 10.82 10.16
C ALA A 233 9.00 9.98 9.97
N MET A 234 9.03 9.14 8.93
CA MET A 234 10.23 8.35 8.59
C MET A 234 11.43 9.23 8.25
N GLU A 235 11.21 10.31 7.49
CA GLU A 235 12.25 11.28 7.16
C GLU A 235 12.79 12.00 8.41
N GLN A 236 11.89 12.39 9.31
CA GLN A 236 12.26 13.12 10.54
C GLN A 236 12.96 12.23 11.57
N THR A 237 12.49 11.00 11.73
CA THR A 237 12.97 10.10 12.78
C THR A 237 14.06 9.14 12.31
N LYS A 238 14.26 9.00 11.00
CA LYS A 238 15.16 7.99 10.39
C LYS A 238 14.87 6.57 10.88
N ALA A 239 13.59 6.28 11.15
CA ALA A 239 13.16 4.95 11.55
C ALA A 239 13.44 3.94 10.41
N ILE A 240 13.67 2.68 10.78
CA ILE A 240 13.97 1.61 9.81
C ILE A 240 12.69 1.21 9.06
N SER A 241 11.57 1.12 9.78
CA SER A 241 10.26 0.87 9.21
C SER A 241 9.18 1.61 9.99
N GLY A 242 8.03 1.78 9.35
CA GLY A 242 6.89 2.41 9.97
C GLY A 242 5.58 1.84 9.43
N THR A 243 4.56 1.83 10.28
CA THR A 243 3.23 1.33 9.95
C THR A 243 2.16 2.25 10.53
N VAL A 244 1.13 2.51 9.72
CA VAL A 244 -0.10 3.16 10.17
C VAL A 244 -1.29 2.32 9.76
N VAL A 245 -2.18 2.04 10.71
CA VAL A 245 -3.48 1.41 10.47
C VAL A 245 -4.55 2.40 10.86
N VAL A 246 -5.49 2.68 9.95
CA VAL A 246 -6.70 3.48 10.22
C VAL A 246 -7.91 2.58 10.03
N GLU A 247 -8.73 2.48 11.06
CA GLU A 247 -9.85 1.54 11.12
C GLU A 247 -11.13 2.27 11.56
N ASN A 248 -12.28 1.83 11.03
CA ASN A 248 -13.57 2.18 11.57
C ASN A 248 -13.88 1.24 12.75
N PRO A 249 -13.93 1.74 14.00
CA PRO A 249 -14.07 0.87 15.18
C PRO A 249 -15.37 0.10 15.23
N HIS A 250 -16.44 0.60 14.59
CA HIS A 250 -17.78 -0.02 14.65
C HIS A 250 -17.93 -1.17 13.67
N THR A 251 -17.17 -1.15 12.58
CA THR A 251 -17.35 -2.07 11.45
C THR A 251 -16.15 -2.97 11.19
N GLY A 252 -14.99 -2.68 11.80
CA GLY A 252 -13.74 -3.36 11.52
C GLY A 252 -13.17 -3.06 10.12
N GLU A 253 -13.76 -2.13 9.37
CA GLU A 253 -13.26 -1.74 8.06
C GLU A 253 -11.91 -1.04 8.18
N ILE A 254 -10.90 -1.56 7.50
CA ILE A 254 -9.63 -0.89 7.37
C ILE A 254 -9.77 0.22 6.31
N LEU A 255 -9.71 1.47 6.76
CA LEU A 255 -9.82 2.65 5.91
C LEU A 255 -8.50 3.03 5.27
N ALA A 256 -7.38 2.71 5.95
CA ALA A 256 -6.03 2.83 5.43
C ALA A 256 -5.07 1.88 6.13
N LEU A 257 -4.10 1.38 5.38
CA LEU A 257 -3.01 0.55 5.89
C LEU A 257 -1.72 0.97 5.16
N ALA A 258 -0.94 1.81 5.80
CA ALA A 258 0.30 2.36 5.25
C ALA A 258 1.52 1.66 5.84
N ASN A 259 2.48 1.32 5.01
CA ASN A 259 3.75 0.73 5.39
C ASN A 259 4.92 1.47 4.75
N ARG A 260 6.05 1.55 5.47
CA ARG A 260 7.34 1.99 4.94
C ARG A 260 8.45 1.03 5.40
N PRO A 261 9.42 0.70 4.52
CA PRO A 261 9.55 1.13 3.12
C PRO A 261 8.45 0.57 2.20
N THR A 262 8.26 1.18 1.03
CA THR A 262 7.25 0.78 0.05
C THR A 262 7.84 0.55 -1.35
N PHE A 263 7.01 0.17 -2.31
CA PHE A 263 7.40 -0.09 -3.70
C PHE A 263 6.32 0.37 -4.67
N ASN A 264 6.72 0.59 -5.93
CA ASN A 264 5.77 0.83 -7.01
C ASN A 264 5.46 -0.49 -7.74
N PRO A 265 4.21 -1.00 -7.70
CA PRO A 265 3.83 -2.26 -8.36
C PRO A 265 4.03 -2.24 -9.89
N ASN A 266 4.08 -1.06 -10.52
CA ASN A 266 4.38 -0.93 -11.93
C ASN A 266 5.88 -1.14 -12.25
N LEU A 267 6.77 -1.05 -11.25
CA LEU A 267 8.23 -1.15 -11.39
C LEU A 267 8.76 -2.43 -10.71
N THR A 268 8.35 -3.59 -11.22
CA THR A 268 8.64 -4.90 -10.58
C THR A 268 10.12 -5.20 -10.37
N ARG A 269 11.04 -4.58 -11.13
CA ARG A 269 12.49 -4.75 -10.98
C ARG A 269 13.06 -4.11 -9.70
N GLU A 270 12.35 -3.16 -9.11
CA GLU A 270 12.78 -2.43 -7.91
C GLU A 270 12.22 -3.02 -6.61
N ILE A 271 11.44 -4.09 -6.73
CA ILE A 271 10.80 -4.76 -5.62
C ILE A 271 11.84 -5.60 -4.86
N THR A 272 11.97 -5.33 -3.57
CA THR A 272 12.79 -6.13 -2.65
C THR A 272 11.92 -6.80 -1.60
N PRO A 273 12.36 -7.90 -0.96
CA PRO A 273 11.60 -8.58 0.08
C PRO A 273 11.15 -7.66 1.22
N ASP A 274 12.00 -6.72 1.66
CA ASP A 274 11.68 -5.78 2.72
C ASP A 274 10.56 -4.81 2.32
N LYS A 275 10.54 -4.35 1.06
CA LYS A 275 9.49 -3.48 0.55
C LYS A 275 8.15 -4.21 0.36
N LEU A 276 8.20 -5.52 0.05
CA LEU A 276 7.00 -6.36 -0.13
C LEU A 276 6.29 -6.67 1.18
N LYS A 277 7.03 -6.64 2.27
CA LYS A 277 6.52 -7.05 3.56
C LYS A 277 5.40 -6.13 4.02
N ASN A 278 4.23 -6.70 4.32
CA ASN A 278 3.15 -5.98 4.97
C ASN A 278 3.37 -6.00 6.49
N HIS A 279 4.08 -4.98 7.00
CA HIS A 279 4.45 -4.87 8.41
C HIS A 279 3.24 -4.86 9.34
N ALA A 280 2.08 -4.38 8.88
CA ALA A 280 0.87 -4.31 9.70
C ALA A 280 0.38 -5.67 10.18
N VAL A 281 0.53 -6.72 9.36
CA VAL A 281 0.01 -8.07 9.64
C VAL A 281 1.10 -9.09 9.95
N SER A 282 2.34 -8.83 9.54
CA SER A 282 3.42 -9.81 9.63
C SER A 282 4.49 -9.50 10.68
N ASP A 283 4.62 -8.23 11.11
CA ASP A 283 5.59 -7.88 12.15
C ASP A 283 5.04 -8.18 13.53
N VAL A 284 5.90 -8.74 14.37
CA VAL A 284 5.59 -9.02 15.77
C VAL A 284 6.55 -8.21 16.63
N TYR A 285 6.00 -7.42 17.53
CA TYR A 285 6.75 -6.63 18.50
C TYR A 285 6.07 -6.67 19.86
N GLU A 286 6.81 -6.38 20.91
CA GLU A 286 6.25 -6.24 22.26
C GLU A 286 5.51 -4.90 22.37
N PRO A 287 4.22 -4.89 22.77
CA PRO A 287 3.41 -3.67 22.81
C PRO A 287 3.85 -2.66 23.88
N GLY A 288 4.58 -3.11 24.90
CA GLY A 288 4.92 -2.29 26.04
C GLY A 288 3.68 -1.68 26.70
N SER A 289 3.77 -0.43 27.09
CA SER A 289 2.72 0.28 27.84
C SER A 289 1.35 0.36 27.16
N THR A 290 1.21 0.09 25.87
CA THR A 290 -0.12 0.00 25.24
C THR A 290 -0.92 -1.21 25.76
N PHE A 291 -0.21 -2.25 26.20
CA PHE A 291 -0.84 -3.45 26.75
C PHE A 291 -1.47 -3.24 28.14
N LYS A 292 -1.09 -2.19 28.87
CA LYS A 292 -1.76 -1.81 30.13
C LYS A 292 -3.26 -1.61 29.98
N LEU A 293 -3.72 -1.29 28.75
CA LEU A 293 -5.13 -1.23 28.43
C LEU A 293 -5.85 -2.57 28.69
N VAL A 294 -5.22 -3.69 28.35
CA VAL A 294 -5.76 -5.04 28.62
C VAL A 294 -5.81 -5.33 30.12
N THR A 295 -4.70 -5.08 30.83
CA THR A 295 -4.60 -5.35 32.27
C THR A 295 -5.60 -4.53 33.07
N ILE A 296 -5.72 -3.24 32.78
CA ILE A 296 -6.57 -2.32 33.53
C ILE A 296 -8.05 -2.58 33.18
N SER A 297 -8.39 -2.72 31.90
CA SER A 297 -9.78 -3.00 31.49
C SER A 297 -10.28 -4.32 32.06
N ALA A 298 -9.43 -5.36 32.08
CA ALA A 298 -9.76 -6.65 32.68
C ALA A 298 -10.03 -6.53 34.19
N ALA A 299 -9.21 -5.76 34.91
CA ALA A 299 -9.40 -5.55 36.36
C ALA A 299 -10.67 -4.73 36.67
N LEU A 300 -11.01 -3.75 35.83
CA LEU A 300 -12.26 -3.01 35.90
C LEU A 300 -13.47 -3.90 35.62
N GLU A 301 -13.43 -4.71 34.59
CA GLU A 301 -14.52 -5.62 34.19
C GLU A 301 -14.80 -6.64 35.28
N GLU A 302 -13.78 -7.21 35.89
CA GLU A 302 -13.89 -8.15 37.02
C GLU A 302 -14.20 -7.43 38.36
N LYS A 303 -14.39 -6.09 38.34
CA LYS A 303 -14.68 -5.25 39.50
C LYS A 303 -13.66 -5.34 40.63
N LEU A 304 -12.43 -5.59 40.29
CA LEU A 304 -11.31 -5.70 41.23
C LEU A 304 -10.69 -4.34 41.56
N THR A 305 -11.03 -3.33 40.79
CA THR A 305 -10.60 -1.95 40.99
C THR A 305 -11.60 -0.95 40.41
N THR A 306 -11.37 0.34 40.65
CA THR A 306 -12.14 1.45 40.07
C THR A 306 -11.19 2.52 39.55
N PRO A 307 -11.59 3.39 38.60
CA PRO A 307 -10.71 4.43 38.05
C PRO A 307 -10.12 5.38 39.09
N LYS A 308 -10.81 5.59 40.22
CA LYS A 308 -10.41 6.49 41.30
C LYS A 308 -9.64 5.80 42.43
N GLU A 309 -9.57 4.47 42.42
CA GLU A 309 -8.82 3.76 43.46
C GLU A 309 -7.32 4.09 43.36
N VAL A 310 -6.69 4.32 44.53
CA VAL A 310 -5.31 4.76 44.61
C VAL A 310 -4.40 3.59 44.97
N PHE A 311 -3.31 3.47 44.24
CA PHE A 311 -2.23 2.52 44.48
C PHE A 311 -0.94 3.25 44.82
N ASP A 312 -0.19 2.69 45.76
CA ASP A 312 1.18 3.14 46.05
C ASP A 312 2.13 2.53 45.00
N CYS A 313 2.67 3.35 44.11
CA CYS A 313 3.63 2.94 43.09
C CYS A 313 5.09 2.90 43.60
N GLN A 314 5.29 2.92 44.92
CA GLN A 314 6.57 2.67 45.60
C GLN A 314 7.73 3.53 45.09
N MET A 315 7.47 4.78 44.81
CA MET A 315 8.45 5.72 44.19
C MET A 315 9.02 5.17 42.86
N GLY A 316 8.19 4.43 42.11
CA GLY A 316 8.53 3.92 40.79
C GLY A 316 9.42 2.68 40.77
N SER A 317 9.47 1.88 41.86
CA SER A 317 10.29 0.66 41.87
C SER A 317 9.60 -0.46 42.65
N ILE A 318 9.52 -1.65 42.03
CA ILE A 318 8.98 -2.86 42.65
C ILE A 318 9.92 -4.05 42.41
N VAL A 319 10.02 -4.94 43.40
CA VAL A 319 10.80 -6.20 43.26
C VAL A 319 9.86 -7.39 43.22
N ILE A 320 9.88 -8.13 42.12
CA ILE A 320 9.10 -9.35 41.89
C ILE A 320 10.04 -10.54 41.70
N ASN A 321 10.00 -11.48 42.63
CA ASN A 321 10.84 -12.68 42.59
C ASN A 321 12.36 -12.39 42.35
N GLY A 322 12.88 -11.33 42.96
CA GLY A 322 14.29 -10.92 42.84
C GLY A 322 14.61 -10.01 41.65
N MET A 323 13.67 -9.85 40.69
CA MET A 323 13.80 -8.90 39.58
C MET A 323 13.25 -7.54 40.01
N ARG A 324 14.04 -6.50 39.81
CA ARG A 324 13.63 -5.12 40.06
C ARG A 324 13.07 -4.52 38.78
N ILE A 325 11.89 -3.95 38.84
CA ILE A 325 11.21 -3.27 37.75
C ILE A 325 11.06 -1.81 38.13
N HIS A 326 11.31 -0.92 37.18
CA HIS A 326 11.27 0.52 37.42
C HIS A 326 10.27 1.20 36.48
N ASP A 327 9.54 2.16 37.02
CA ASP A 327 8.84 3.16 36.22
C ASP A 327 9.85 4.08 35.51
N SER A 328 9.43 4.72 34.45
CA SER A 328 10.22 5.73 33.76
C SER A 328 10.48 6.97 34.60
N LYS A 329 9.59 7.27 35.55
CA LYS A 329 9.69 8.35 36.53
C LYS A 329 9.30 7.83 37.92
N PRO A 330 9.84 8.43 39.02
CA PRO A 330 9.42 8.07 40.36
C PRO A 330 7.97 8.52 40.61
N HIS A 331 7.09 7.58 40.93
CA HIS A 331 5.69 7.83 41.27
C HIS A 331 5.38 7.31 42.70
N GLY A 332 4.69 8.10 43.50
CA GLY A 332 4.16 7.70 44.80
C GLY A 332 2.76 7.10 44.69
N LEU A 333 1.78 7.80 45.24
CA LEU A 333 0.38 7.39 45.19
C LEU A 333 -0.26 7.87 43.87
N LEU A 334 -0.79 6.93 43.06
CA LEU A 334 -1.49 7.24 41.83
C LEU A 334 -2.88 6.57 41.83
N SER A 335 -3.86 7.26 41.31
CA SER A 335 -5.14 6.62 40.96
C SER A 335 -4.96 5.66 39.76
N VAL A 336 -5.89 4.73 39.55
CA VAL A 336 -5.85 3.84 38.38
C VAL A 336 -5.87 4.67 37.07
N ALA A 337 -6.61 5.78 37.05
CA ALA A 337 -6.62 6.68 35.92
C ALA A 337 -5.24 7.33 35.70
N ASP A 338 -4.56 7.76 36.79
CA ASP A 338 -3.24 8.34 36.69
C ASP A 338 -2.16 7.30 36.38
N ILE A 339 -2.29 6.05 36.86
CA ILE A 339 -1.41 4.92 36.46
C ILE A 339 -1.45 4.76 34.94
N LEU A 340 -2.61 4.86 34.31
CA LEU A 340 -2.70 4.80 32.85
C LEU A 340 -2.13 6.06 32.17
N ALA A 341 -2.44 7.25 32.72
CA ALA A 341 -2.02 8.53 32.16
C ALA A 341 -0.49 8.72 32.22
N GLU A 342 0.13 8.45 33.37
CA GLU A 342 1.58 8.53 33.59
C GLU A 342 2.32 7.26 33.16
N SER A 343 1.58 6.22 32.76
CA SER A 343 2.13 4.95 32.26
C SER A 343 2.96 4.18 33.32
N SER A 344 2.55 4.18 34.62
CA SER A 344 3.29 3.47 35.67
C SER A 344 3.25 1.95 35.47
N ASP A 345 4.43 1.32 35.38
CA ASP A 345 4.61 -0.13 35.33
C ASP A 345 4.27 -0.76 36.67
N VAL A 346 4.77 -0.16 37.75
CA VAL A 346 4.53 -0.60 39.13
C VAL A 346 3.04 -0.64 39.43
N GLY A 347 2.32 0.42 39.04
CA GLY A 347 0.86 0.50 39.23
C GLY A 347 0.15 -0.60 38.42
N SER A 348 0.52 -0.78 37.15
CA SER A 348 -0.06 -1.81 36.29
C SER A 348 0.18 -3.23 36.80
N ILE A 349 1.40 -3.53 37.27
CA ILE A 349 1.75 -4.83 37.88
C ILE A 349 0.89 -5.08 39.11
N LYS A 350 0.72 -4.10 40.01
CA LYS A 350 -0.12 -4.25 41.21
C LYS A 350 -1.58 -4.49 40.88
N ILE A 351 -2.10 -3.81 39.86
CA ILE A 351 -3.48 -4.08 39.37
C ILE A 351 -3.55 -5.49 38.79
N GLY A 352 -2.59 -5.89 37.97
CA GLY A 352 -2.49 -7.24 37.44
C GLY A 352 -2.43 -8.30 38.54
N MET A 353 -1.66 -8.10 39.60
CA MET A 353 -1.57 -9.04 40.74
C MET A 353 -2.93 -9.30 41.41
N ARG A 354 -3.85 -8.34 41.38
CA ARG A 354 -5.22 -8.57 41.85
C ARG A 354 -6.04 -9.38 40.85
N LEU A 355 -5.74 -9.23 39.54
CA LEU A 355 -6.47 -9.94 38.49
C LEU A 355 -6.11 -11.43 38.48
N GLY A 356 -4.82 -11.77 38.59
CA GLY A 356 -4.29 -13.13 38.54
C GLY A 356 -4.12 -13.66 37.12
N ASP A 357 -3.30 -14.71 36.99
CA ASP A 357 -2.81 -15.27 35.72
C ASP A 357 -3.92 -15.70 34.78
N ASP A 358 -4.86 -16.51 35.25
CA ASP A 358 -5.92 -17.11 34.45
C ASP A 358 -6.88 -16.05 33.88
N ARG A 359 -7.26 -15.06 34.70
CA ARG A 359 -8.14 -13.97 34.24
C ARG A 359 -7.40 -13.07 33.24
N LEU A 360 -6.15 -12.69 33.53
CA LEU A 360 -5.35 -11.92 32.58
C LEU A 360 -5.27 -12.64 31.24
N TYR A 361 -4.99 -13.95 31.23
CA TYR A 361 -4.93 -14.74 30.00
C TYR A 361 -6.28 -14.84 29.29
N LYS A 362 -7.39 -14.97 30.03
CA LYS A 362 -8.75 -14.91 29.46
C LYS A 362 -8.98 -13.64 28.63
N TYR A 363 -8.58 -12.47 29.16
CA TYR A 363 -8.74 -11.20 28.45
C TYR A 363 -7.72 -11.03 27.32
N ILE A 364 -6.48 -11.52 27.45
CA ILE A 364 -5.51 -11.61 26.36
C ILE A 364 -6.16 -12.31 25.16
N ARG A 365 -6.80 -13.46 25.41
CA ARG A 365 -7.48 -14.24 24.37
C ARG A 365 -8.77 -13.54 23.87
N GLY A 366 -9.51 -12.90 24.74
CA GLY A 366 -10.73 -12.16 24.42
C GLY A 366 -10.47 -11.00 23.45
N PHE A 367 -9.37 -10.26 23.65
CA PHE A 367 -8.93 -9.21 22.72
C PHE A 367 -8.27 -9.74 21.43
N GLY A 368 -8.26 -11.06 21.22
CA GLY A 368 -7.77 -11.70 19.99
C GLY A 368 -6.28 -11.97 19.93
N PHE A 369 -5.50 -11.66 20.99
CA PHE A 369 -4.07 -11.92 20.96
C PHE A 369 -3.74 -13.40 20.93
N GLY A 370 -2.70 -13.75 20.14
CA GLY A 370 -2.30 -15.13 19.91
C GLY A 370 -3.18 -15.89 18.94
N GLN A 371 -4.04 -15.18 18.19
CA GLN A 371 -4.86 -15.72 17.09
C GLN A 371 -4.74 -14.79 15.89
N PRO A 372 -4.84 -15.30 14.65
CA PRO A 372 -5.03 -14.45 13.48
C PRO A 372 -6.32 -13.63 13.64
N THR A 373 -6.34 -12.41 13.12
CA THR A 373 -7.55 -11.56 13.09
C THR A 373 -8.55 -12.05 12.06
N GLY A 374 -8.05 -12.75 11.02
CA GLY A 374 -8.83 -13.23 9.89
C GLY A 374 -8.96 -12.21 8.77
N ILE A 375 -8.13 -11.16 8.78
CA ILE A 375 -8.09 -10.18 7.69
C ILE A 375 -7.70 -10.86 6.36
N GLU A 376 -8.33 -10.45 5.27
CA GLU A 376 -8.17 -11.06 3.94
C GLU A 376 -6.84 -10.61 3.28
N LEU A 377 -5.73 -10.80 4.00
CA LEU A 377 -4.39 -10.47 3.52
C LEU A 377 -3.42 -11.63 3.77
N PRO A 378 -2.55 -11.97 2.80
CA PRO A 378 -1.59 -13.04 2.97
C PRO A 378 -0.49 -12.65 3.96
N GLY A 379 0.04 -13.65 4.67
CA GLY A 379 1.18 -13.48 5.56
C GLY A 379 0.84 -12.98 6.97
N GLU A 380 -0.43 -13.01 7.37
CA GLU A 380 -0.84 -12.68 8.73
C GLU A 380 -0.21 -13.62 9.75
N THR A 381 0.30 -13.07 10.84
CA THR A 381 0.80 -13.81 11.99
C THR A 381 -0.12 -13.65 13.20
N ARG A 382 -0.25 -14.72 13.97
CA ARG A 382 -1.04 -14.71 15.22
C ARG A 382 -0.39 -13.93 16.38
N GLY A 383 0.84 -13.43 16.22
CA GLY A 383 1.62 -12.90 17.31
C GLY A 383 2.18 -14.00 18.26
N LEU A 384 2.68 -13.59 19.40
CA LEU A 384 3.32 -14.48 20.37
C LEU A 384 2.63 -14.38 21.73
N THR A 385 1.96 -15.44 22.15
CA THR A 385 1.37 -15.56 23.48
C THR A 385 1.71 -16.94 24.07
N LYS A 386 1.95 -16.97 25.38
CA LYS A 386 2.17 -18.22 26.11
C LYS A 386 1.00 -18.45 27.08
N PRO A 387 0.51 -19.69 27.25
CA PRO A 387 -0.50 -19.98 28.26
C PRO A 387 0.10 -19.85 29.69
N PRO A 388 -0.71 -19.60 30.72
CA PRO A 388 -0.23 -19.42 32.11
C PRO A 388 0.66 -20.55 32.61
N SER A 389 0.41 -21.80 32.19
CA SER A 389 1.24 -22.95 32.54
C SER A 389 2.71 -22.89 32.09
N ARG A 390 3.02 -21.98 31.17
CA ARG A 390 4.38 -21.71 30.67
C ARG A 390 4.97 -20.37 31.15
N TRP A 391 4.26 -19.69 32.04
CA TRP A 391 4.76 -18.44 32.61
C TRP A 391 5.82 -18.72 33.67
N SER A 392 6.87 -17.95 33.67
CA SER A 392 7.86 -17.92 34.73
C SER A 392 7.29 -17.14 35.93
N LYS A 393 7.99 -17.15 37.05
CA LYS A 393 7.60 -16.37 38.25
C LYS A 393 7.54 -14.86 38.03
N VAL A 394 8.19 -14.37 36.95
CA VAL A 394 8.22 -12.94 36.59
C VAL A 394 7.38 -12.62 35.37
N SER A 395 7.02 -13.64 34.57
CA SER A 395 6.24 -13.46 33.31
C SER A 395 4.93 -12.71 33.55
N PHE A 396 4.26 -12.98 34.65
CA PHE A 396 3.02 -12.30 34.97
C PHE A 396 3.21 -10.78 35.10
N ALA A 397 4.25 -10.33 35.81
CA ALA A 397 4.57 -8.90 35.92
C ALA A 397 4.96 -8.31 34.56
N ALA A 398 5.79 -9.03 33.80
CA ALA A 398 6.21 -8.62 32.47
C ALA A 398 5.01 -8.44 31.53
N ILE A 399 4.14 -9.44 31.46
CA ILE A 399 2.94 -9.40 30.60
C ILE A 399 1.97 -8.31 31.03
N SER A 400 1.80 -8.05 32.34
CA SER A 400 0.92 -6.99 32.85
C SER A 400 1.30 -5.59 32.35
N MET A 401 2.55 -5.37 31.93
CA MET A 401 3.02 -4.11 31.37
C MET A 401 3.38 -4.21 29.87
N GLY A 402 3.12 -5.38 29.24
CA GLY A 402 3.23 -5.56 27.78
C GLY A 402 4.57 -6.06 27.29
N GLN A 403 5.33 -6.75 28.11
CA GLN A 403 6.53 -7.48 27.71
C GLN A 403 6.29 -9.00 27.77
N GLU A 404 7.19 -9.80 27.19
CA GLU A 404 7.00 -11.26 26.98
C GLU A 404 5.75 -11.64 26.17
N ILE A 405 5.09 -10.70 25.54
CA ILE A 405 3.98 -10.90 24.61
C ILE A 405 4.29 -10.18 23.31
N GLY A 406 4.04 -10.81 22.20
CA GLY A 406 4.24 -10.21 20.86
C GLY A 406 2.93 -10.03 20.15
N ILE A 407 2.69 -8.82 19.62
CA ILE A 407 1.48 -8.47 18.86
C ILE A 407 1.83 -7.88 17.51
N THR A 408 0.86 -7.86 16.59
CA THR A 408 1.00 -7.12 15.33
C THR A 408 0.46 -5.70 15.45
N PRO A 409 0.89 -4.77 14.57
CA PRO A 409 0.26 -3.44 14.47
C PRO A 409 -1.26 -3.48 14.28
N LEU A 410 -1.75 -4.44 13.49
CA LEU A 410 -3.18 -4.65 13.30
C LEU A 410 -3.89 -5.08 14.59
N GLN A 411 -3.31 -6.02 15.34
CA GLN A 411 -3.85 -6.43 16.64
C GLN A 411 -3.88 -5.28 17.65
N LEU A 412 -2.92 -4.35 17.57
CA LEU A 412 -2.98 -3.14 18.38
C LEU A 412 -4.15 -2.23 17.96
N ALA A 413 -4.37 -2.02 16.66
CA ALA A 413 -5.50 -1.25 16.17
C ALA A 413 -6.83 -1.87 16.63
N ASP A 414 -6.99 -3.17 16.51
CA ASP A 414 -8.18 -3.94 16.92
C ASP A 414 -8.45 -3.84 18.46
N LEU A 415 -7.40 -3.87 19.29
CA LEU A 415 -7.53 -3.59 20.72
C LEU A 415 -8.14 -2.21 20.99
N ILE A 416 -7.61 -1.18 20.30
CA ILE A 416 -8.08 0.20 20.47
C ILE A 416 -9.51 0.35 19.92
N SER A 417 -9.80 -0.26 18.78
CA SER A 417 -11.16 -0.29 18.20
C SER A 417 -12.15 -0.95 19.13
N THR A 418 -11.76 -2.02 19.83
CA THR A 418 -12.59 -2.65 20.85
C THR A 418 -12.93 -1.68 22.00
N MET A 419 -11.95 -0.88 22.45
CA MET A 419 -12.21 0.16 23.48
C MET A 419 -13.13 1.28 22.96
N ALA A 420 -12.95 1.67 21.70
CA ALA A 420 -13.75 2.68 21.03
C ALA A 420 -15.19 2.21 20.74
N ASN A 421 -15.39 0.92 20.50
CA ASN A 421 -16.65 0.29 20.13
C ASN A 421 -17.35 -0.37 21.33
N ASP A 422 -17.51 0.34 22.42
CA ASP A 422 -18.23 -0.09 23.61
C ASP A 422 -17.84 -1.48 24.14
N GLY A 423 -16.57 -1.85 23.96
CA GLY A 423 -16.02 -3.14 24.39
C GLY A 423 -16.33 -4.32 23.49
N THR A 424 -16.86 -4.06 22.32
CA THR A 424 -17.19 -5.05 21.31
C THR A 424 -16.14 -5.04 20.21
N ARG A 425 -15.49 -6.16 20.02
CA ARG A 425 -14.52 -6.39 18.97
C ARG A 425 -15.22 -6.65 17.65
N ALA A 426 -14.92 -5.86 16.61
CA ALA A 426 -15.31 -6.12 15.23
C ALA A 426 -14.09 -6.70 14.48
N SER A 427 -14.25 -7.80 13.75
CA SER A 427 -13.11 -8.39 13.02
C SER A 427 -12.60 -7.45 11.94
N PRO A 428 -11.29 -7.13 11.88
CA PRO A 428 -10.71 -6.30 10.85
C PRO A 428 -10.88 -6.94 9.46
N ARG A 429 -11.18 -6.09 8.45
CA ARG A 429 -11.37 -6.54 7.08
C ARG A 429 -10.98 -5.48 6.06
N VAL A 430 -10.49 -5.92 4.90
CA VAL A 430 -10.08 -5.05 3.79
C VAL A 430 -10.92 -5.23 2.54
N VAL A 431 -11.72 -6.30 2.45
CA VAL A 431 -12.62 -6.54 1.33
C VAL A 431 -14.06 -6.21 1.73
N ALA A 432 -14.67 -5.29 1.00
CA ALA A 432 -16.07 -4.93 1.16
C ALA A 432 -16.97 -5.85 0.33
N ALA A 433 -16.57 -6.18 -0.90
CA ALA A 433 -17.35 -7.03 -1.78
C ALA A 433 -16.56 -7.54 -3.00
N ILE A 434 -17.13 -8.56 -3.62
CA ILE A 434 -16.76 -9.06 -4.94
C ILE A 434 -17.96 -8.84 -5.85
N SER A 435 -17.78 -8.21 -7.01
CA SER A 435 -18.85 -7.86 -7.93
C SER A 435 -18.59 -8.46 -9.32
N ASP A 436 -19.66 -8.69 -10.06
CA ASP A 436 -19.56 -9.09 -11.46
C ASP A 436 -18.86 -8.02 -12.30
N PRO A 437 -18.03 -8.43 -13.29
CA PRO A 437 -17.28 -7.50 -14.15
C PRO A 437 -18.15 -6.54 -14.95
N GLN A 438 -19.43 -6.86 -15.15
CA GLN A 438 -20.40 -6.04 -15.90
C GLN A 438 -21.22 -5.11 -14.99
N SER A 439 -21.08 -5.21 -13.69
CA SER A 439 -21.79 -4.36 -12.74
C SER A 439 -20.98 -3.12 -12.44
N ALA A 440 -21.60 -1.96 -12.52
CA ALA A 440 -20.98 -0.73 -12.00
C ALA A 440 -20.67 -0.91 -10.51
N PRO A 441 -19.53 -0.37 -10.01
CA PRO A 441 -19.24 -0.41 -8.58
C PRO A 441 -20.37 0.29 -7.83
N GLN A 442 -21.15 -0.49 -7.12
CA GLN A 442 -22.18 0.06 -6.22
C GLN A 442 -21.58 0.19 -4.84
N THR A 443 -21.83 1.31 -4.18
CA THR A 443 -21.52 1.46 -2.76
C THR A 443 -22.28 0.36 -2.01
N ILE A 444 -21.56 -0.61 -1.49
CA ILE A 444 -22.17 -1.76 -0.84
C ILE A 444 -22.44 -1.39 0.60
N ALA A 445 -23.71 -1.55 1.00
CA ALA A 445 -24.10 -1.41 2.39
C ALA A 445 -23.26 -2.39 3.23
N PHE A 446 -22.60 -1.83 4.24
CA PHE A 446 -21.79 -2.61 5.14
C PHE A 446 -22.68 -3.50 6.02
N HIS A 447 -22.37 -4.78 6.05
CA HIS A 447 -22.92 -5.68 7.06
C HIS A 447 -21.86 -5.86 8.16
N PRO A 448 -22.19 -5.57 9.43
CA PRO A 448 -21.26 -5.82 10.53
C PRO A 448 -20.76 -7.28 10.46
N ALA A 449 -19.45 -7.46 10.50
CA ALA A 449 -18.87 -8.77 10.70
C ALA A 449 -19.25 -9.31 12.09
N ASP A 450 -19.02 -10.59 12.35
CA ASP A 450 -19.27 -11.19 13.66
C ASP A 450 -18.60 -10.37 14.78
N GLN A 451 -19.43 -9.78 15.62
CA GLN A 451 -18.96 -8.94 16.73
C GLN A 451 -18.86 -9.79 17.99
N GLN A 452 -17.77 -9.63 18.72
CA GLN A 452 -17.52 -10.32 19.97
C GLN A 452 -17.43 -9.32 21.13
N ALA A 453 -18.34 -9.39 22.10
CA ALA A 453 -18.22 -8.62 23.33
C ALA A 453 -17.03 -9.17 24.17
N VAL A 454 -16.08 -8.29 24.50
CA VAL A 454 -14.89 -8.58 25.29
C VAL A 454 -14.99 -8.02 26.70
N ILE A 455 -15.44 -6.77 26.80
CA ILE A 455 -15.71 -6.05 28.04
C ILE A 455 -17.07 -5.35 27.94
N SER A 456 -17.66 -5.01 29.09
CA SER A 456 -18.93 -4.31 29.12
C SER A 456 -18.82 -2.87 28.61
N PRO A 457 -19.91 -2.28 28.09
CA PRO A 457 -19.95 -0.87 27.68
C PRO A 457 -19.57 0.10 28.81
N LEU A 458 -19.86 -0.25 30.06
CA LEU A 458 -19.46 0.55 31.23
C LEU A 458 -17.93 0.59 31.37
N THR A 459 -17.28 -0.57 31.30
CA THR A 459 -15.82 -0.66 31.36
C THR A 459 -15.18 0.06 30.19
N ALA A 460 -15.71 -0.10 28.98
CA ALA A 460 -15.23 0.61 27.79
C ALA A 460 -15.35 2.13 27.96
N ALA A 461 -16.46 2.63 28.47
CA ALA A 461 -16.66 4.06 28.74
C ALA A 461 -15.65 4.60 29.77
N GLN A 462 -15.39 3.84 30.85
CA GLN A 462 -14.36 4.19 31.82
C GLN A 462 -12.96 4.22 31.19
N MET A 463 -12.64 3.23 30.35
CA MET A 463 -11.38 3.18 29.63
C MET A 463 -11.24 4.36 28.67
N ARG A 464 -12.27 4.73 27.89
CA ARG A 464 -12.23 5.90 27.00
C ARG A 464 -11.91 7.18 27.75
N GLN A 465 -12.54 7.41 28.92
CA GLN A 465 -12.22 8.58 29.76
C GLN A 465 -10.79 8.58 30.29
N MET A 466 -10.30 7.42 30.76
CA MET A 466 -8.91 7.32 31.22
C MET A 466 -7.91 7.49 30.08
N MET A 467 -8.19 6.94 28.89
CA MET A 467 -7.38 7.12 27.70
C MET A 467 -7.39 8.57 27.20
N GLN A 468 -8.49 9.30 27.37
CA GLN A 468 -8.51 10.74 27.15
C GLN A 468 -7.59 11.48 28.11
N GLY A 469 -7.52 11.06 29.37
CA GLY A 469 -6.58 11.59 30.37
C GLY A 469 -5.12 11.45 29.94
N VAL A 470 -4.75 10.35 29.26
CA VAL A 470 -3.40 10.17 28.67
C VAL A 470 -3.05 11.30 27.70
N VAL A 471 -4.04 11.74 26.89
CA VAL A 471 -3.84 12.81 25.90
C VAL A 471 -3.89 14.20 26.55
N LEU A 472 -4.78 14.44 27.50
CA LEU A 472 -4.95 15.75 28.11
C LEU A 472 -3.79 16.15 29.04
N HIS A 473 -3.32 15.23 29.89
CA HIS A 473 -2.32 15.54 30.90
C HIS A 473 -1.21 14.49 31.07
N GLY A 474 -1.33 13.33 30.41
CA GLY A 474 -0.36 12.24 30.48
C GLY A 474 0.70 12.26 29.39
N THR A 475 1.18 11.07 29.03
CA THR A 475 2.28 10.83 28.07
C THR A 475 1.90 11.11 26.61
N GLY A 476 0.61 11.25 26.29
CA GLY A 476 0.08 11.39 24.92
C GLY A 476 -0.27 12.80 24.46
N LYS A 477 0.21 13.87 25.13
CA LYS A 477 -0.19 15.27 24.85
C LYS A 477 -0.07 15.70 23.39
N LYS A 478 0.88 15.16 22.64
CA LYS A 478 1.07 15.47 21.23
C LYS A 478 0.00 14.87 20.27
N ALA A 479 -0.91 14.06 20.81
CA ALA A 479 -2.07 13.54 20.09
C ALA A 479 -3.32 14.41 20.26
N LEU A 480 -3.24 15.53 20.98
CA LEU A 480 -4.35 16.46 21.17
C LEU A 480 -4.76 17.08 19.84
N LEU A 481 -6.08 17.07 19.53
CA LEU A 481 -6.64 17.58 18.29
C LEU A 481 -7.29 18.95 18.48
N GLU A 482 -7.43 19.69 17.38
CA GLU A 482 -8.17 20.96 17.35
C GLU A 482 -9.64 20.72 16.98
N GLY A 483 -10.55 21.10 17.83
CA GLY A 483 -11.98 20.92 17.63
C GLY A 483 -12.51 19.49 17.83
N TYR A 484 -11.63 18.54 18.16
CA TYR A 484 -12.01 17.16 18.42
C TYR A 484 -11.38 16.64 19.72
N SER A 485 -12.17 15.87 20.47
CA SER A 485 -11.59 15.10 21.57
C SER A 485 -10.84 13.87 21.04
N SER A 486 -9.75 13.52 21.68
CA SER A 486 -8.97 12.33 21.35
C SER A 486 -8.58 11.54 22.58
N ALA A 487 -8.45 10.24 22.43
CA ALA A 487 -8.05 9.31 23.46
C ALA A 487 -7.06 8.31 22.89
N GLY A 488 -6.11 7.85 23.70
CA GLY A 488 -5.12 6.90 23.20
C GLY A 488 -4.11 6.48 24.27
N LYS A 489 -3.11 5.72 23.85
CA LYS A 489 -2.01 5.27 24.70
C LYS A 489 -0.70 5.24 23.94
N THR A 490 0.35 5.72 24.57
CA THR A 490 1.73 5.62 24.11
C THR A 490 2.32 4.26 24.45
N GLY A 491 3.20 3.75 23.57
CA GLY A 491 4.04 2.60 23.83
C GLY A 491 5.48 2.88 23.44
N THR A 492 6.40 2.36 24.22
CA THR A 492 7.83 2.40 23.93
C THR A 492 8.43 1.09 24.40
N ALA A 493 8.76 0.20 23.47
CA ALA A 493 9.28 -1.12 23.79
C ALA A 493 10.70 -1.30 23.27
N GLN A 494 11.55 -1.90 24.06
CA GLN A 494 12.91 -2.29 23.62
C GLN A 494 12.81 -3.47 22.64
N LYS A 495 13.65 -3.45 21.62
CA LYS A 495 13.74 -4.61 20.70
C LYS A 495 14.67 -5.67 21.29
N VAL A 496 14.29 -6.92 21.12
CA VAL A 496 15.19 -8.03 21.36
C VAL A 496 16.23 -8.10 20.23
N ASP A 497 17.50 -8.08 20.57
CA ASP A 497 18.57 -8.24 19.59
C ASP A 497 18.67 -9.72 19.19
N PRO A 498 18.52 -10.07 17.91
CA PRO A 498 18.54 -11.46 17.45
C PRO A 498 19.87 -12.19 17.72
N ALA A 499 20.97 -11.44 17.82
CA ALA A 499 22.29 -12.03 18.02
C ALA A 499 22.58 -12.35 19.49
N THR A 500 22.10 -11.51 20.41
CA THR A 500 22.38 -11.66 21.85
C THR A 500 21.20 -12.24 22.61
N HIS A 501 20.01 -12.28 22.02
CA HIS A 501 18.73 -12.63 22.67
C HIS A 501 18.42 -11.76 23.90
N ALA A 502 19.05 -10.59 24.03
CA ALA A 502 18.82 -9.63 25.08
C ALA A 502 18.11 -8.38 24.53
N TYR A 503 17.55 -7.57 25.42
CA TYR A 503 16.97 -6.29 25.02
C TYR A 503 18.06 -5.32 24.56
N SER A 504 17.81 -4.67 23.43
CA SER A 504 18.71 -3.65 22.88
C SER A 504 18.60 -2.36 23.70
N HIS A 505 19.72 -1.75 24.01
CA HIS A 505 19.75 -0.44 24.68
C HIS A 505 19.59 0.76 23.72
N THR A 506 19.57 0.49 22.40
CA THR A 506 19.57 1.55 21.37
C THR A 506 18.43 1.43 20.37
N LYS A 507 17.75 0.28 20.30
CA LYS A 507 16.68 0.03 19.33
C LYS A 507 15.36 -0.15 20.06
N TYR A 508 14.41 0.71 19.73
CA TYR A 508 13.08 0.76 20.32
C TYR A 508 12.00 0.76 19.25
N VAL A 509 10.82 0.26 19.60
CA VAL A 509 9.61 0.46 18.83
C VAL A 509 8.77 1.50 19.55
N GLY A 510 8.65 2.68 18.95
CA GLY A 510 7.78 3.75 19.45
C GLY A 510 6.39 3.63 18.82
N SER A 511 5.35 3.61 19.64
CA SER A 511 3.98 3.51 19.16
C SER A 511 3.03 4.49 19.85
N PHE A 512 1.98 4.88 19.14
CA PHE A 512 0.81 5.52 19.69
C PHE A 512 -0.43 4.93 19.00
N ALA A 513 -1.40 4.53 19.80
CA ALA A 513 -2.65 4.07 19.26
C ALA A 513 -3.82 4.72 20.03
N GLY A 514 -4.80 5.22 19.27
CA GLY A 514 -5.89 5.99 19.81
C GLY A 514 -7.07 6.11 18.86
N PHE A 515 -8.08 6.83 19.28
CA PHE A 515 -9.30 7.07 18.51
C PHE A 515 -9.82 8.49 18.74
N ALA A 516 -10.68 8.94 17.87
CA ALA A 516 -11.34 10.24 17.95
C ALA A 516 -12.66 10.22 17.16
N PRO A 517 -13.67 11.02 17.57
CA PRO A 517 -13.85 11.68 18.88
C PRO A 517 -14.01 10.67 20.05
N VAL A 518 -13.91 11.12 21.30
CA VAL A 518 -13.93 10.21 22.48
C VAL A 518 -15.31 9.60 22.72
N ASN A 519 -16.36 10.40 22.60
CA ASN A 519 -17.73 9.97 22.93
C ASN A 519 -18.43 9.21 21.79
N ASN A 520 -18.07 9.53 20.55
CA ASN A 520 -18.59 8.85 19.36
C ASN A 520 -17.43 8.61 18.39
N PRO A 521 -16.60 7.61 18.63
CA PRO A 521 -15.39 7.35 17.84
C PRO A 521 -15.72 7.11 16.37
N ALA A 522 -15.20 7.96 15.49
CA ALA A 522 -15.33 7.80 14.04
C ALA A 522 -14.21 6.96 13.45
N ILE A 523 -13.00 7.10 14.03
CA ILE A 523 -11.79 6.41 13.56
C ILE A 523 -10.92 5.96 14.72
N THR A 524 -10.25 4.85 14.51
CA THR A 524 -9.13 4.36 15.31
C THR A 524 -7.87 4.42 14.47
N ILE A 525 -6.75 4.84 15.05
CA ILE A 525 -5.46 4.92 14.37
C ILE A 525 -4.38 4.31 15.27
N ALA A 526 -3.60 3.38 14.71
CA ALA A 526 -2.38 2.86 15.31
C ALA A 526 -1.17 3.29 14.48
N VAL A 527 -0.19 3.92 15.12
CA VAL A 527 1.07 4.37 14.51
C VAL A 527 2.23 3.66 15.20
N ILE A 528 3.06 2.97 14.44
CA ILE A 528 4.22 2.23 14.92
C ILE A 528 5.44 2.67 14.12
N LEU A 529 6.52 3.08 14.81
CA LEU A 529 7.80 3.46 14.24
C LEU A 529 8.90 2.60 14.83
N ASP A 530 9.60 1.87 13.98
CA ASP A 530 10.64 0.93 14.39
C ASP A 530 12.02 1.58 14.34
N SER A 531 12.73 1.53 15.45
CA SER A 531 14.14 1.96 15.58
C SER A 531 14.38 3.40 15.12
N ALA A 532 13.51 4.33 15.55
CA ALA A 532 13.71 5.75 15.35
C ALA A 532 15.04 6.21 15.99
N VAL A 533 15.77 7.11 15.32
CA VAL A 533 17.05 7.62 15.75
C VAL A 533 16.87 8.87 16.62
N GLY A 534 17.53 8.92 17.76
CA GLY A 534 17.41 10.02 18.72
C GLY A 534 16.18 9.86 19.62
N LEU A 535 15.15 10.67 19.43
CA LEU A 535 13.87 10.50 20.13
C LEU A 535 13.18 9.24 19.66
N HIS A 536 12.85 8.34 20.58
CA HIS A 536 12.28 7.02 20.28
C HIS A 536 11.00 6.73 21.09
N GLN A 537 10.64 7.61 22.03
CA GLN A 537 9.42 7.47 22.82
C GLN A 537 8.18 7.64 21.93
N GLY A 538 7.17 6.78 22.10
CA GLY A 538 5.95 6.79 21.30
C GLY A 538 5.20 8.12 21.36
N GLY A 539 5.16 8.77 22.55
CA GLY A 539 4.58 10.10 22.71
C GLY A 539 5.30 11.20 21.95
N GLN A 540 6.59 11.01 21.62
CA GLN A 540 7.40 11.99 20.91
C GLN A 540 7.37 11.78 19.40
N VAL A 541 7.39 10.51 18.93
CA VAL A 541 7.55 10.17 17.51
C VAL A 541 6.24 9.73 16.84
N ALA A 542 5.38 8.96 17.53
CA ALA A 542 4.16 8.39 16.95
C ALA A 542 2.90 9.25 17.22
N ALA A 543 2.77 9.86 18.42
CA ALA A 543 1.62 10.69 18.75
C ALA A 543 1.46 11.92 17.81
N PRO A 544 2.51 12.63 17.37
CA PRO A 544 2.37 13.69 16.37
C PRO A 544 1.84 13.19 15.01
N VAL A 545 2.17 11.96 14.63
CA VAL A 545 1.67 11.36 13.39
C VAL A 545 0.18 11.06 13.50
N PHE A 546 -0.23 10.46 14.64
CA PHE A 546 -1.65 10.29 14.96
C PHE A 546 -2.41 11.61 14.86
N HIS A 547 -1.91 12.68 15.51
CA HIS A 547 -2.52 14.01 15.47
C HIS A 547 -2.75 14.48 14.03
N ARG A 548 -1.70 14.48 13.20
CA ARG A 548 -1.80 14.97 11.81
C ARG A 548 -2.74 14.15 10.94
N ILE A 549 -2.75 12.82 11.11
CA ILE A 549 -3.66 11.95 10.38
C ILE A 549 -5.11 12.15 10.87
N ALA A 550 -5.33 12.06 12.19
CA ALA A 550 -6.66 12.16 12.77
C ALA A 550 -7.33 13.50 12.44
N GLN A 551 -6.61 14.63 12.57
CA GLN A 551 -7.14 15.93 12.24
C GLN A 551 -7.66 16.01 10.80
N GLN A 552 -6.85 15.58 9.84
CA GLN A 552 -7.20 15.63 8.41
C GLN A 552 -8.31 14.63 8.05
N VAL A 553 -8.27 13.44 8.64
CA VAL A 553 -9.25 12.40 8.33
C VAL A 553 -10.62 12.74 8.90
N LEU A 554 -10.72 13.29 10.12
CA LEU A 554 -11.98 13.70 10.72
C LEU A 554 -12.63 14.86 9.95
N GLU A 555 -11.84 15.81 9.48
CA GLU A 555 -12.32 16.88 8.61
C GLU A 555 -12.79 16.34 7.25
N TYR A 556 -12.03 15.42 6.65
CA TYR A 556 -12.43 14.76 5.39
C TYR A 556 -13.73 13.96 5.53
N LEU A 557 -13.92 13.28 6.66
CA LEU A 557 -15.15 12.54 6.97
C LEU A 557 -16.32 13.45 7.40
N HIS A 558 -16.09 14.77 7.46
CA HIS A 558 -17.05 15.75 7.95
C HIS A 558 -17.62 15.42 9.34
N THR A 559 -16.76 14.85 10.20
CA THR A 559 -17.12 14.52 11.57
C THR A 559 -17.44 15.81 12.34
N PRO A 560 -18.56 15.92 13.06
CA PRO A 560 -18.87 17.10 13.84
C PRO A 560 -17.83 17.34 14.94
N HIS A 561 -17.45 18.59 15.14
CA HIS A 561 -16.58 18.98 16.24
C HIS A 561 -17.30 18.74 17.59
N ASP A 562 -16.60 18.15 18.54
CA ASP A 562 -17.10 17.87 19.90
C ASP A 562 -16.37 18.67 20.98
N VAL A 563 -15.36 19.46 20.57
CA VAL A 563 -14.61 20.41 21.41
C VAL A 563 -14.68 21.78 20.75
N GLU A 564 -14.85 22.83 21.57
CA GLU A 564 -14.82 24.19 21.06
C GLU A 564 -13.47 24.51 20.41
N LEU A 565 -13.52 25.05 19.20
CA LEU A 565 -12.32 25.52 18.53
C LEU A 565 -11.73 26.70 19.34
N PRO A 566 -10.44 26.69 19.65
CA PRO A 566 -9.83 27.83 20.27
C PRO A 566 -10.06 29.06 19.40
N GLN A 567 -10.68 30.10 19.97
CA GLN A 567 -10.83 31.37 19.26
C GLN A 567 -9.44 31.78 18.77
N ARG A 568 -9.30 31.90 17.47
CA ARG A 568 -8.05 32.29 16.80
C ARG A 568 -7.66 33.67 17.35
N GLN A 569 -7.03 33.72 18.50
CA GLN A 569 -6.23 34.88 18.88
C GLN A 569 -5.10 34.94 17.87
N VAL A 570 -5.10 35.97 17.05
CA VAL A 570 -3.97 36.34 16.22
C VAL A 570 -2.84 36.75 17.19
N LEU A 571 -2.18 35.77 17.75
CA LEU A 571 -1.01 35.94 18.60
C LEU A 571 0.20 36.00 17.68
N LEU A 572 0.59 37.21 17.36
CA LEU A 572 1.95 37.61 17.06
C LEU A 572 2.85 37.35 18.28
N ALA A 573 3.10 36.08 18.60
CA ALA A 573 4.27 35.69 19.41
C ALA A 573 4.38 34.14 19.36
N SER A 574 5.44 33.64 18.78
CA SER A 574 5.89 32.27 18.99
C SER A 574 6.27 32.10 20.48
N ARG A 575 5.39 31.43 21.21
CA ARG A 575 5.76 30.96 22.53
C ARG A 575 6.69 29.77 22.35
N GLN A 576 7.96 29.93 22.67
CA GLN A 576 8.87 28.81 22.79
C GLN A 576 8.28 27.85 23.82
N THR A 577 7.88 26.67 23.38
CA THR A 577 7.50 25.55 24.24
C THR A 577 8.71 25.26 25.15
N LYS A 578 8.52 25.32 26.45
CA LYS A 578 9.57 24.95 27.40
C LYS A 578 9.91 23.48 27.19
N GLU A 579 11.18 23.17 27.19
CA GLU A 579 11.76 21.83 27.06
C GLU A 579 11.15 20.80 28.05
N ASP A 580 10.63 21.28 29.19
CA ASP A 580 9.99 20.48 30.25
C ASP A 580 8.70 19.74 29.78
N ASP A 581 8.03 20.23 28.72
CA ASP A 581 6.82 19.57 28.17
C ASP A 581 7.15 18.37 27.24
N LEU A 582 8.43 18.10 26.97
CA LEU A 582 8.91 17.10 26.06
C LEU A 582 9.42 15.81 26.72
N ALA A 583 9.54 15.79 28.05
CA ALA A 583 10.12 14.66 28.76
C ALA A 583 9.09 13.56 29.04
N GLU A 584 8.87 12.69 28.07
CA GLU A 584 8.45 11.31 28.37
C GLU A 584 9.67 10.64 29.07
N GLY A 585 9.46 9.97 30.20
CA GLY A 585 10.53 9.28 30.91
C GLY A 585 11.20 8.19 30.08
N SER A 586 12.22 7.59 30.57
CA SER A 586 12.91 6.47 29.95
C SER A 586 11.91 5.33 29.60
N PRO A 587 12.11 4.59 28.50
CA PRO A 587 11.24 3.49 28.14
C PRO A 587 11.18 2.42 29.25
N ASP A 588 10.06 1.74 29.31
CA ASP A 588 9.84 0.61 30.21
C ASP A 588 10.98 -0.40 30.08
N ARG A 589 11.70 -0.67 31.14
CA ARG A 589 12.86 -1.57 31.13
C ARG A 589 12.56 -2.85 31.91
N LEU A 590 12.46 -3.96 31.19
CA LEU A 590 12.57 -5.29 31.76
C LEU A 590 14.01 -5.78 31.55
N GLY A 591 14.75 -6.06 32.62
CA GLY A 591 16.07 -6.66 32.52
C GLY A 591 17.23 -5.67 32.53
N ASP A 592 17.05 -4.43 32.98
CA ASP A 592 18.18 -3.72 33.57
C ASP A 592 18.72 -4.57 34.72
N ALA A 593 20.00 -4.82 34.64
CA ALA A 593 20.77 -5.81 35.40
C ALA A 593 20.10 -6.26 36.69
N LEU A 594 19.89 -7.54 36.82
CA LEU A 594 19.70 -8.15 38.12
C LEU A 594 20.74 -7.59 39.03
N ASP A 595 20.45 -6.48 39.72
CA ASP A 595 21.14 -6.15 40.93
C ASP A 595 20.76 -7.26 41.90
N LEU A 596 21.53 -8.33 41.84
CA LEU A 596 21.62 -9.27 42.92
C LEU A 596 21.94 -8.41 44.13
N ALA A 597 20.96 -8.22 45.00
CA ALA A 597 21.18 -7.64 46.31
C ALA A 597 22.18 -8.57 46.99
N GLU A 598 23.47 -8.31 46.85
CA GLU A 598 24.50 -8.82 47.73
C GLU A 598 24.16 -8.34 49.11
N SER A 599 23.58 -9.21 49.89
CA SER A 599 23.50 -9.14 51.32
C SER A 599 24.91 -9.24 51.88
N SER A 600 25.61 -8.11 51.94
CA SER A 600 26.80 -7.95 52.78
C SER A 600 26.43 -7.12 53.95
N SER A 601 26.07 -7.86 55.00
CA SER A 601 26.21 -7.39 56.35
C SER A 601 27.67 -7.03 56.62
N SER A 602 27.98 -5.79 56.84
CA SER A 602 29.11 -5.40 57.72
C SER A 602 28.75 -4.12 58.42
N VAL A 603 28.44 -4.35 59.67
CA VAL A 603 28.55 -3.43 60.80
C VAL A 603 29.89 -2.72 60.77
N LEU A 604 29.93 -1.39 60.91
CA LEU A 604 30.70 -0.70 61.87
C LEU A 604 30.46 0.83 61.80
N ALA A 605 30.30 1.36 62.97
CA ALA A 605 29.91 2.69 63.32
C ALA A 605 31.12 3.69 63.37
N PRO A 606 30.99 4.89 63.95
CA PRO A 606 31.20 6.13 63.20
C PRO A 606 32.47 6.81 63.69
N THR A 607 33.08 7.67 62.90
CA THR A 607 34.03 8.66 63.42
C THR A 607 33.75 10.06 62.88
N LYS A 608 33.42 10.93 63.83
CA LYS A 608 33.45 12.38 63.64
C LYS A 608 34.86 12.83 63.36
N THR A 609 35.07 13.74 62.46
CA THR A 609 36.03 14.85 62.70
C THR A 609 35.64 16.06 61.83
N THR A 610 35.62 17.13 62.57
CA THR A 610 35.45 18.54 62.35
C THR A 610 36.44 19.18 61.37
N ALA A 611 35.97 20.24 60.79
CA ALA A 611 36.54 21.59 60.65
C ALA A 611 37.34 21.93 59.38
N SER A 612 36.89 22.93 58.75
CA SER A 612 37.49 24.27 58.66
C SER A 612 38.01 24.69 57.28
N ALA A 613 37.34 25.74 56.83
CA ALA A 613 37.88 27.00 56.27
C ALA A 613 38.43 27.01 54.83
N SER A 614 37.62 27.56 53.92
CA SER A 614 37.84 28.86 53.22
C SER A 614 39.14 29.10 52.43
N PRO A 615 39.17 30.08 51.58
CA PRO A 615 38.95 29.98 50.11
C PRO A 615 40.21 30.38 49.33
N VAL A 616 40.42 29.92 48.18
CA VAL A 616 41.44 30.43 47.25
C VAL A 616 40.83 30.94 45.99
N SER A 617 41.12 32.18 45.75
CA SER A 617 40.75 33.05 44.66
C SER A 617 41.11 32.54 43.29
N ALA A 618 40.18 32.73 42.31
CA ALA A 618 40.46 32.69 40.90
C ALA A 618 41.11 34.00 40.41
N PRO A 619 42.01 33.98 39.43
CA PRO A 619 42.34 35.15 38.65
C PRO A 619 41.42 35.34 37.42
N PRO A 620 41.18 36.58 37.01
CA PRO A 620 40.26 36.91 35.94
C PRO A 620 40.90 36.71 34.54
N VAL A 621 40.19 36.09 33.66
CA VAL A 621 40.52 36.06 32.21
C VAL A 621 39.80 37.24 31.54
N ALA A 622 40.57 38.05 30.87
CA ALA A 622 40.17 39.27 30.21
C ALA A 622 39.24 39.01 28.99
N VAL A 623 38.17 39.74 28.97
CA VAL A 623 37.28 39.85 27.78
C VAL A 623 37.90 40.87 26.82
N VAL A 624 38.13 40.44 25.57
CA VAL A 624 38.47 41.32 24.45
C VAL A 624 37.25 41.43 23.57
N PRO A 625 36.73 42.63 23.27
CA PRO A 625 35.60 42.79 22.36
C PRO A 625 36.09 42.78 20.92
N ALA A 626 35.53 41.93 20.10
CA ALA A 626 35.72 41.95 18.64
C ALA A 626 34.76 42.97 18.02
N ALA A 627 35.37 43.94 17.36
CA ALA A 627 34.70 45.03 16.66
C ALA A 627 33.92 44.56 15.45
N LEU A 628 32.71 45.09 15.30
CA LEU A 628 31.92 45.09 14.10
C LEU A 628 32.71 45.72 12.92
N ARG A 629 32.85 45.02 11.82
CA ARG A 629 33.07 45.63 10.51
C ARG A 629 31.80 45.48 9.67
N GLN A 630 31.11 46.59 9.52
CA GLN A 630 30.14 46.82 8.47
C GLN A 630 30.90 46.91 7.14
N HIS A 631 30.51 46.11 6.16
CA HIS A 631 30.82 46.34 4.76
C HIS A 631 29.53 46.72 4.06
N GLU A 632 29.47 48.01 3.76
CA GLU A 632 28.55 48.68 2.85
C GLU A 632 28.90 48.23 1.42
N ALA A 633 27.93 47.72 0.70
CA ALA A 633 28.06 47.42 -0.73
C ALA A 633 27.21 48.45 -1.49
N ALA A 634 27.88 49.30 -2.26
CA ALA A 634 27.30 50.24 -3.18
C ALA A 634 26.79 49.55 -4.46
N PRO A 635 25.79 50.11 -5.15
CA PRO A 635 25.23 49.54 -6.38
C PRO A 635 26.07 49.99 -7.60
N LEU A 636 26.36 49.02 -8.48
CA LEU A 636 26.87 49.32 -9.83
C LEU A 636 25.70 49.25 -10.81
N GLU A 637 25.27 50.42 -11.25
CA GLU A 637 24.54 50.63 -12.50
C GLU A 637 25.52 50.51 -13.68
N GLU A 638 25.27 49.60 -14.59
CA GLU A 638 25.93 49.61 -15.90
C GLU A 638 24.88 49.78 -17.00
N GLN A 639 24.87 50.96 -17.57
CA GLN A 639 24.12 51.35 -18.77
C GLN A 639 24.78 50.71 -19.98
N VAL A 640 24.04 49.97 -20.80
CA VAL A 640 24.43 49.63 -22.16
C VAL A 640 23.38 50.17 -23.13
N GLN A 641 23.79 51.10 -23.95
CA GLN A 641 23.02 51.66 -25.06
C GLN A 641 22.91 50.68 -26.24
N PRO A 642 21.86 50.79 -27.07
CA PRO A 642 21.59 49.86 -28.16
C PRO A 642 22.35 50.24 -29.43
N SER A 643 23.10 49.32 -30.00
CA SER A 643 23.58 49.43 -31.38
C SER A 643 22.64 48.68 -32.32
N GLY A 644 22.10 49.39 -33.29
CA GLY A 644 21.22 48.89 -34.32
C GLY A 644 21.94 47.97 -35.32
N GLY A 645 21.24 46.89 -35.67
CA GLY A 645 21.54 46.03 -36.80
C GLY A 645 20.22 45.48 -37.37
N PRO A 646 20.11 45.22 -38.67
CA PRO A 646 18.83 45.12 -39.37
C PRO A 646 18.07 43.82 -39.07
N ALA A 647 16.75 43.93 -39.10
CA ALA A 647 15.80 42.85 -38.88
C ALA A 647 15.96 41.68 -39.88
N PRO A 648 15.95 40.44 -39.44
CA PRO A 648 15.72 39.29 -40.31
C PRO A 648 14.23 39.11 -40.52
N GLN A 649 13.90 38.83 -41.75
CA GLN A 649 12.57 38.51 -42.27
C GLN A 649 11.94 37.32 -41.54
N THR A 650 10.67 37.46 -41.21
CA THR A 650 9.78 36.41 -40.71
C THR A 650 9.71 35.26 -41.71
N ALA A 651 10.35 34.16 -41.39
CA ALA A 651 10.02 32.87 -41.96
C ALA A 651 8.82 32.31 -41.15
N ALA A 652 7.71 32.11 -41.83
CA ALA A 652 6.54 31.44 -41.27
C ALA A 652 6.90 29.97 -40.94
N PHE A 653 6.90 29.66 -39.67
CA PHE A 653 6.93 28.25 -39.21
C PHE A 653 5.52 27.67 -39.38
N PRO A 654 5.39 26.42 -39.85
CA PRO A 654 4.10 25.71 -39.85
C PRO A 654 3.64 25.48 -38.38
N PRO A 655 2.34 25.39 -38.14
CA PRO A 655 1.82 25.24 -36.77
C PRO A 655 2.30 23.92 -36.20
N ASP A 656 3.01 24.02 -35.07
CA ASP A 656 3.37 22.88 -34.23
C ASP A 656 2.11 22.13 -33.82
N HIS A 657 2.01 20.88 -34.27
CA HIS A 657 1.05 19.96 -33.77
C HIS A 657 1.35 19.67 -32.30
N LEU A 658 0.47 20.13 -31.40
CA LEU A 658 0.39 19.66 -30.04
C LEU A 658 0.25 18.13 -30.03
N PRO A 659 0.95 17.40 -29.14
CA PRO A 659 0.78 15.97 -29.03
C PRO A 659 -0.69 15.69 -28.68
N SER A 660 -1.38 14.99 -29.55
CA SER A 660 -2.70 14.44 -29.31
C SER A 660 -2.59 13.44 -28.16
N THR A 661 -2.92 13.85 -26.95
CA THR A 661 -3.39 12.93 -25.92
C THR A 661 -4.55 12.18 -26.53
N GLY A 662 -4.43 10.85 -26.60
CA GLY A 662 -5.39 10.00 -27.25
C GLY A 662 -6.80 10.20 -26.69
N THR A 663 -7.59 10.91 -27.43
CA THR A 663 -9.03 10.99 -27.23
C THR A 663 -9.59 9.64 -27.67
N VAL A 664 -10.06 8.85 -26.72
CA VAL A 664 -10.98 7.74 -27.01
C VAL A 664 -12.26 8.41 -27.48
N VAL A 665 -12.50 8.41 -28.78
CA VAL A 665 -13.81 8.75 -29.35
C VAL A 665 -14.74 7.61 -28.95
N LEU A 666 -15.46 7.79 -27.86
CA LEU A 666 -16.68 7.07 -27.59
C LEU A 666 -17.74 7.71 -28.48
N ASP A 667 -18.24 6.97 -29.47
CA ASP A 667 -19.50 7.29 -30.14
C ASP A 667 -20.60 7.27 -29.07
N ILE A 668 -20.89 8.44 -28.50
CA ILE A 668 -22.03 8.62 -27.62
C ILE A 668 -23.18 9.06 -28.53
N GLU A 669 -24.06 8.15 -28.83
CA GLU A 669 -25.38 8.50 -29.34
C GLU A 669 -26.03 9.47 -28.33
N GLN A 670 -26.18 10.72 -28.73
CA GLN A 670 -27.08 11.77 -28.25
C GLN A 670 -27.38 11.76 -26.73
N GLY A 671 -26.53 12.45 -25.93
CA GLY A 671 -26.82 12.64 -24.49
C GLY A 671 -25.74 13.35 -23.68
N GLY A 672 -24.84 14.11 -24.31
CA GLY A 672 -23.83 14.91 -23.59
C GLY A 672 -24.26 16.38 -23.41
N ILE A 673 -23.59 17.09 -22.47
CA ILE A 673 -23.75 18.53 -22.27
C ILE A 673 -23.00 19.28 -23.39
N LEU A 674 -23.67 20.25 -23.99
CA LEU A 674 -23.07 21.12 -25.01
C LEU A 674 -22.11 22.13 -24.32
N VAL A 675 -20.85 22.14 -24.71
CA VAL A 675 -19.84 23.09 -24.18
C VAL A 675 -20.21 24.51 -24.60
N PRO A 676 -20.47 25.44 -23.66
CA PRO A 676 -20.78 26.85 -23.98
C PRO A 676 -19.53 27.60 -24.46
N SER A 677 -19.75 28.77 -25.10
CA SER A 677 -18.65 29.65 -25.50
C SER A 677 -18.24 30.53 -24.32
N PHE A 678 -16.99 30.42 -23.90
CA PHE A 678 -16.38 31.25 -22.85
C PHE A 678 -15.67 32.49 -23.43
N ALA A 679 -15.51 32.63 -24.75
CA ALA A 679 -14.78 33.71 -25.38
C ALA A 679 -15.25 35.09 -24.91
N GLY A 680 -14.29 35.95 -24.50
CA GLY A 680 -14.54 37.31 -24.02
C GLY A 680 -15.16 37.39 -22.60
N LYS A 681 -15.34 36.28 -21.89
CA LYS A 681 -15.84 36.25 -20.51
C LYS A 681 -14.70 36.46 -19.51
N SER A 682 -14.99 37.12 -18.38
CA SER A 682 -14.07 37.18 -17.28
C SER A 682 -13.99 35.78 -16.58
N VAL A 683 -12.91 35.52 -15.86
CA VAL A 683 -12.72 34.26 -15.11
C VAL A 683 -13.95 33.92 -14.26
N ARG A 684 -14.49 34.92 -13.54
CA ARG A 684 -15.68 34.72 -12.69
C ARG A 684 -16.92 34.29 -13.48
N ALA A 685 -17.21 35.02 -14.57
CA ALA A 685 -18.36 34.71 -15.42
C ALA A 685 -18.22 33.35 -16.15
N ALA A 686 -16.98 32.96 -16.49
CA ALA A 686 -16.71 31.65 -17.07
C ALA A 686 -16.92 30.50 -16.07
N VAL A 687 -16.51 30.70 -14.83
CA VAL A 687 -16.71 29.68 -13.74
C VAL A 687 -18.22 29.53 -13.45
N GLU A 688 -18.95 30.66 -13.32
CA GLU A 688 -20.41 30.61 -13.08
C GLU A 688 -21.14 29.86 -14.21
N MET A 689 -20.80 30.17 -15.47
CA MET A 689 -21.38 29.52 -16.65
C MET A 689 -21.03 28.02 -16.75
N ALA A 690 -19.81 27.63 -16.40
CA ALA A 690 -19.41 26.22 -16.41
C ALA A 690 -20.19 25.43 -15.33
N GLN A 691 -20.33 25.99 -14.13
CA GLN A 691 -21.08 25.37 -13.04
C GLN A 691 -22.57 25.22 -13.38
N GLU A 692 -23.20 26.27 -13.98
CA GLU A 692 -24.58 26.19 -14.45
C GLU A 692 -24.79 25.11 -15.51
N SER A 693 -23.76 24.88 -16.34
CA SER A 693 -23.78 23.85 -17.38
C SER A 693 -23.34 22.46 -16.89
N GLY A 694 -23.01 22.29 -15.59
CA GLY A 694 -22.52 21.01 -15.05
C GLY A 694 -21.17 20.59 -15.55
N LEU A 695 -20.29 21.55 -15.89
CA LEU A 695 -18.92 21.37 -16.40
C LEU A 695 -17.90 21.84 -15.36
N ASP A 696 -16.74 21.21 -15.33
CA ASP A 696 -15.61 21.63 -14.49
C ASP A 696 -14.64 22.49 -15.28
N LEU A 697 -14.31 23.70 -14.76
CA LEU A 697 -13.49 24.67 -15.47
C LEU A 697 -12.05 24.71 -14.94
N ASP A 698 -11.09 24.46 -15.83
CA ASP A 698 -9.67 24.64 -15.58
C ASP A 698 -9.20 25.99 -16.12
N VAL A 699 -8.83 26.89 -15.21
CA VAL A 699 -8.50 28.29 -15.53
C VAL A 699 -7.00 28.43 -15.72
N VAL A 700 -6.57 28.85 -16.91
CA VAL A 700 -5.18 29.13 -17.23
C VAL A 700 -4.99 30.62 -17.55
N GLY A 701 -4.32 31.35 -16.68
CA GLY A 701 -4.07 32.81 -16.85
C GLY A 701 -5.08 33.70 -16.14
N SER A 702 -5.13 34.98 -16.50
CA SER A 702 -6.02 35.99 -15.92
C SER A 702 -6.44 37.04 -16.95
N GLY A 703 -7.68 37.57 -16.85
CA GLY A 703 -8.25 38.54 -17.77
C GLY A 703 -9.52 38.04 -18.44
N LEU A 704 -9.62 38.18 -19.77
CA LEU A 704 -10.74 37.69 -20.57
C LEU A 704 -10.38 36.40 -21.27
N ALA A 705 -11.34 35.47 -21.39
CA ALA A 705 -11.15 34.21 -22.08
C ALA A 705 -10.87 34.42 -23.56
N GLN A 706 -9.74 33.92 -24.03
CA GLN A 706 -9.33 34.01 -25.44
C GLN A 706 -9.49 32.69 -26.17
N ASP A 707 -9.25 31.58 -25.48
CA ASP A 707 -9.25 30.24 -26.07
C ASP A 707 -9.81 29.23 -25.10
N GLN A 708 -10.43 28.15 -25.62
CA GLN A 708 -11.00 27.08 -24.84
C GLN A 708 -10.83 25.69 -25.50
N SER A 709 -10.66 24.66 -24.68
CA SER A 709 -10.61 23.30 -25.13
C SER A 709 -11.38 22.39 -24.15
N PRO A 710 -12.38 21.61 -24.61
CA PRO A 710 -12.90 21.52 -25.99
C PRO A 710 -13.54 22.83 -26.51
N ILE A 711 -13.66 22.91 -27.83
CA ILE A 711 -14.28 24.08 -28.47
C ILE A 711 -15.77 24.17 -28.16
N ALA A 712 -16.32 25.40 -28.22
CA ALA A 712 -17.75 25.64 -28.03
C ALA A 712 -18.58 24.81 -29.02
N GLY A 713 -19.69 24.24 -28.57
CA GLY A 713 -20.55 23.38 -29.39
C GLY A 713 -20.15 21.90 -29.40
N THR A 714 -19.09 21.48 -28.70
CA THR A 714 -18.75 20.06 -28.53
C THR A 714 -19.64 19.42 -27.47
N HIS A 715 -20.11 18.20 -27.66
CA HIS A 715 -20.83 17.43 -26.65
C HIS A 715 -19.83 16.67 -25.76
N VAL A 716 -19.93 16.88 -24.45
CA VAL A 716 -19.07 16.26 -23.44
C VAL A 716 -19.90 15.66 -22.30
N PRO A 717 -19.41 14.62 -21.60
CA PRO A 717 -20.14 14.06 -20.47
C PRO A 717 -20.27 15.09 -19.33
N THR A 718 -21.28 14.93 -18.48
CA THR A 718 -21.46 15.74 -17.25
C THR A 718 -20.22 15.67 -16.37
N GLY A 719 -19.73 16.82 -15.88
CA GLY A 719 -18.50 16.90 -15.09
C GLY A 719 -17.21 16.86 -15.92
N ALA A 720 -17.31 16.99 -17.25
CA ALA A 720 -16.12 17.08 -18.10
C ALA A 720 -15.31 18.35 -17.79
N LYS A 721 -14.00 18.23 -17.82
CA LYS A 721 -13.06 19.31 -17.55
C LYS A 721 -12.82 20.13 -18.82
N ILE A 722 -13.10 21.43 -18.74
CA ILE A 722 -12.91 22.40 -19.83
C ILE A 722 -11.74 23.32 -19.45
N THR A 723 -10.69 23.32 -20.25
CA THR A 723 -9.58 24.25 -20.05
C THR A 723 -9.84 25.55 -20.79
N VAL A 724 -9.84 26.69 -20.09
CA VAL A 724 -10.02 28.02 -20.69
C VAL A 724 -8.80 28.88 -20.40
N ARG A 725 -8.22 29.43 -21.46
CA ARG A 725 -7.07 30.32 -21.38
C ARG A 725 -7.52 31.78 -21.36
N PHE A 726 -7.08 32.49 -20.33
CA PHE A 726 -7.37 33.90 -20.12
C PHE A 726 -6.13 34.76 -20.36
N ALA A 727 -6.29 35.89 -21.04
CA ALA A 727 -5.25 36.89 -21.21
C ALA A 727 -5.82 38.29 -20.99
N ARG A 728 -4.93 39.26 -20.69
CA ARG A 728 -5.28 40.67 -20.47
C ARG A 728 -5.44 41.40 -21.77
#